data_533335463a616eaeea23e9b25fb9bcc8
#
_entry.id   533335463a616eaeea23e9b25fb9bcc8
#
_cell.length_a   1.000
_cell.length_b   1.000
_cell.length_c   1.000
_cell.angle_alpha   90.00
_cell.angle_beta   90.00
_cell.angle_gamma   90.00
#
_symmetry.space_group_name_H-M   'P 1'
#
loop_
_entity.id
_entity.type
_entity.pdbx_description
1 polymer ?
#
loop_
_entity_poly.entity_id
_entity_poly.type
_entity_poly.pdbx_seq_one_letter_code
_entity_poly.pdbx_strand_id
1 'polypeptide(L)'
;MITRKQYPNHHVYETEIGGRAFTVETGKVAELADAECICRYGDTVVLTTVTCNPIPKAGIDYFPLTIEFEERMYSVGRIPGSFNRREGKPSERGILNSRIIDRPMRPLFDEELRNDTVVTCTVLANDYDNPVEIVASLGASIAIACSDVPWNGPVATTNVAHLNGKYIINPSSDERDAADCFVCISSTFEKLVMIETEAKEAPENIVYECIRVAHEANMEIVKFINSIVAEIGKPKFTFEKAAVNHELLDDLMAYGLGKIEYALDTPDKNVREERLTAARLDFQEKFGEKYEDFDTHIEVCLYKMQKKVVKKWLLQGKRVDGRGMDEIRPLDAEVGVLPRVHGSGLFSRGQTQVLSICTLNTLSAAQKIDTIYPEDTKRYIHHYNFPAYSTGEARAARSTSRREIGHGALAEKALLPVIPSVEEFPYAIRVVSEVLSSNGSTSQASICGSTLALMDAGVPIKRPVAGISCGLISDQETGEWRTFTDIQGVEDFHGEMDFKVAGTTEGITAIQMDLKNKGLTMEIIADALERCRKARLEILSEVMLKAIPAPRPEVSEYAPKMLSLKIPVDKIREVIGSGGKTIQKICADTGAKVDIDDDGSVFISAVDSAAAYAAKKMVDDICFVPEVGKLYYGKVVRILPIGAFVEIAPGHDGMVHISKLENHRVEKVEDVLNLGDMTWVKFMGFDEKGRANFSRKDALKEMANQ
;
A
#
# COMPACT_ATOMS: atom_id res chain seq x y z
N MET A 1 -10.86 -40.99 -39.20
CA MET A 1 -10.14 -39.78 -39.62
C MET A 1 -10.19 -38.75 -38.49
N ILE A 2 -9.07 -38.20 -38.08
CA ILE A 2 -9.03 -37.09 -37.14
C ILE A 2 -9.13 -35.81 -37.95
N THR A 3 -10.22 -35.03 -37.75
CA THR A 3 -10.42 -33.72 -38.39
C THR A 3 -9.77 -32.67 -37.51
N ARG A 4 -8.94 -31.78 -38.06
CA ARG A 4 -8.41 -30.64 -37.34
C ARG A 4 -9.50 -29.63 -37.10
N LYS A 5 -9.60 -29.08 -35.87
CA LYS A 5 -10.50 -27.99 -35.55
C LYS A 5 -10.09 -26.73 -36.31
N GLN A 6 -11.06 -26.06 -36.92
CA GLN A 6 -10.89 -24.78 -37.56
C GLN A 6 -11.49 -23.68 -36.68
N TYR A 7 -10.91 -22.49 -36.74
CA TYR A 7 -11.33 -21.33 -35.97
C TYR A 7 -11.74 -20.20 -36.94
N PRO A 8 -12.97 -20.26 -37.48
CA PRO A 8 -13.40 -19.29 -38.50
C PRO A 8 -13.54 -17.83 -37.95
N ASN A 9 -13.72 -17.71 -36.65
CA ASN A 9 -13.87 -16.41 -35.95
C ASN A 9 -12.57 -15.94 -35.26
N HIS A 10 -11.43 -16.52 -35.64
CA HIS A 10 -10.15 -16.14 -35.09
C HIS A 10 -9.69 -14.83 -35.73
N HIS A 11 -9.54 -13.79 -34.90
CA HIS A 11 -9.04 -12.46 -35.29
C HIS A 11 -7.84 -12.08 -34.45
N VAL A 12 -6.93 -11.31 -35.03
CA VAL A 12 -5.78 -10.72 -34.36
C VAL A 12 -5.71 -9.26 -34.72
N TYR A 13 -5.65 -8.40 -33.70
CA TYR A 13 -5.55 -6.95 -33.83
C TYR A 13 -4.27 -6.47 -33.15
N GLU A 14 -3.64 -5.45 -33.73
CA GLU A 14 -2.39 -4.90 -33.23
C GLU A 14 -2.45 -3.37 -33.14
N THR A 15 -1.87 -2.80 -32.10
CA THR A 15 -1.64 -1.38 -31.95
C THR A 15 -0.34 -1.14 -31.16
N GLU A 16 0.05 0.11 -31.00
CA GLU A 16 1.21 0.51 -30.22
C GLU A 16 0.78 1.34 -29.02
N ILE A 17 1.29 1.02 -27.83
CA ILE A 17 1.06 1.78 -26.60
C ILE A 17 2.41 2.11 -25.99
N GLY A 18 2.70 3.39 -25.76
CA GLY A 18 3.99 3.82 -25.19
C GLY A 18 5.22 3.30 -25.93
N GLY A 19 5.15 3.18 -27.27
CA GLY A 19 6.24 2.70 -28.12
C GLY A 19 6.42 1.19 -28.16
N ARG A 20 5.46 0.41 -27.63
CA ARG A 20 5.49 -1.07 -27.60
C ARG A 20 4.24 -1.66 -28.22
N ALA A 21 4.40 -2.79 -28.91
CA ALA A 21 3.30 -3.49 -29.55
C ALA A 21 2.33 -4.09 -28.52
N PHE A 22 1.04 -3.85 -28.72
CA PHE A 22 -0.06 -4.45 -27.98
C PHE A 22 -0.92 -5.26 -28.94
N THR A 23 -1.09 -6.55 -28.66
CA THR A 23 -1.81 -7.48 -29.54
C THR A 23 -3.03 -8.04 -28.82
N VAL A 24 -4.14 -8.19 -29.54
CA VAL A 24 -5.39 -8.78 -29.09
C VAL A 24 -5.75 -9.94 -30.00
N GLU A 25 -5.84 -11.15 -29.47
CA GLU A 25 -6.26 -12.37 -30.15
C GLU A 25 -7.61 -12.84 -29.58
N THR A 26 -8.60 -13.13 -30.44
CA THR A 26 -9.95 -13.58 -30.04
C THR A 26 -10.51 -14.62 -31.01
N GLY A 27 -11.56 -15.35 -30.59
CA GLY A 27 -12.26 -16.35 -31.41
C GLY A 27 -11.59 -17.72 -31.50
N LYS A 28 -10.63 -18.02 -30.62
CA LYS A 28 -9.86 -19.27 -30.65
C LYS A 28 -9.94 -20.09 -29.37
N VAL A 29 -10.06 -19.46 -28.22
CA VAL A 29 -10.07 -20.10 -26.91
C VAL A 29 -11.37 -19.78 -26.17
N ALA A 30 -11.66 -20.49 -25.08
CA ALA A 30 -12.80 -20.21 -24.21
C ALA A 30 -14.16 -19.97 -24.94
N GLU A 31 -14.46 -20.73 -25.97
CA GLU A 31 -15.63 -20.58 -26.87
C GLU A 31 -16.99 -20.57 -26.16
N LEU A 32 -17.08 -21.00 -24.90
CA LEU A 32 -18.32 -21.04 -24.12
C LEU A 32 -18.54 -19.74 -23.30
N ALA A 33 -17.57 -18.85 -23.25
CA ALA A 33 -17.74 -17.53 -22.67
C ALA A 33 -18.54 -16.61 -23.61
N ASP A 34 -19.21 -15.59 -23.07
CA ASP A 34 -19.95 -14.62 -23.89
C ASP A 34 -19.00 -13.79 -24.76
N ALA A 35 -17.81 -13.51 -24.27
CA ALA A 35 -16.67 -13.06 -25.06
C ALA A 35 -15.34 -13.39 -24.36
N GLU A 36 -14.27 -13.40 -25.14
CA GLU A 36 -12.91 -13.66 -24.66
C GLU A 36 -11.89 -12.91 -25.49
N CYS A 37 -10.71 -12.66 -24.91
CA CYS A 37 -9.54 -12.25 -25.64
C CYS A 37 -8.25 -12.67 -24.92
N ILE A 38 -7.20 -12.93 -25.69
CA ILE A 38 -5.83 -13.00 -25.19
C ILE A 38 -5.16 -11.68 -25.56
N CYS A 39 -4.79 -10.90 -24.55
CA CYS A 39 -4.03 -9.67 -24.72
C CYS A 39 -2.55 -9.93 -24.43
N ARG A 40 -1.69 -9.39 -25.30
CA ARG A 40 -0.24 -9.48 -25.16
C ARG A 40 0.37 -8.09 -25.23
N TYR A 41 1.25 -7.78 -24.29
CA TYR A 41 2.04 -6.57 -24.25
C TYR A 41 3.47 -6.94 -23.86
N GLY A 42 4.42 -6.84 -24.80
CA GLY A 42 5.71 -7.51 -24.66
C GLY A 42 5.54 -9.02 -24.49
N ASP A 43 6.17 -9.59 -23.47
CA ASP A 43 6.00 -11.00 -23.12
C ASP A 43 4.95 -11.23 -22.01
N THR A 44 4.32 -10.16 -21.50
CA THR A 44 3.17 -10.29 -20.61
C THR A 44 1.92 -10.67 -21.40
N VAL A 45 1.23 -11.74 -20.97
CA VAL A 45 0.06 -12.31 -21.63
C VAL A 45 -1.04 -12.58 -20.63
N VAL A 46 -2.25 -12.06 -20.90
CA VAL A 46 -3.44 -12.28 -20.06
C VAL A 46 -4.58 -12.80 -20.91
N LEU A 47 -5.21 -13.89 -20.48
CA LEU A 47 -6.49 -14.35 -20.99
C LEU A 47 -7.60 -13.65 -20.19
N THR A 48 -8.51 -12.99 -20.88
CA THR A 48 -9.70 -12.40 -20.26
C THR A 48 -10.95 -12.99 -20.86
N THR A 49 -11.89 -13.38 -20.00
CA THR A 49 -13.22 -13.90 -20.37
C THR A 49 -14.30 -13.11 -19.65
N VAL A 50 -15.45 -12.95 -20.30
CA VAL A 50 -16.66 -12.43 -19.67
C VAL A 50 -17.77 -13.46 -19.82
N THR A 51 -18.52 -13.68 -18.74
CA THR A 51 -19.72 -14.52 -18.69
C THR A 51 -20.82 -13.82 -17.94
N CYS A 52 -22.03 -13.83 -18.50
CA CYS A 52 -23.20 -13.21 -17.89
C CYS A 52 -24.34 -14.24 -17.82
N ASN A 53 -24.95 -14.36 -16.65
CA ASN A 53 -26.11 -15.22 -16.51
C ASN A 53 -27.32 -14.59 -17.25
N PRO A 54 -28.00 -15.31 -18.14
CA PRO A 54 -29.16 -14.77 -18.88
C PRO A 54 -30.35 -14.47 -17.97
N ILE A 55 -30.43 -15.04 -16.77
CA ILE A 55 -31.52 -14.86 -15.82
C ILE A 55 -31.09 -13.86 -14.73
N PRO A 56 -31.84 -12.76 -14.52
CA PRO A 56 -31.61 -11.82 -13.45
C PRO A 56 -31.69 -12.50 -12.08
N LYS A 57 -30.83 -12.12 -11.16
CA LYS A 57 -30.79 -12.63 -9.79
C LYS A 57 -31.90 -11.98 -8.96
N ALA A 58 -32.79 -12.79 -8.43
CA ALA A 58 -33.86 -12.30 -7.58
C ALA A 58 -33.38 -11.89 -6.19
N GLY A 59 -34.02 -10.90 -5.58
CA GLY A 59 -33.80 -10.50 -4.18
C GLY A 59 -32.51 -9.70 -3.91
N ILE A 60 -31.92 -9.09 -4.94
CA ILE A 60 -30.80 -8.16 -4.80
C ILE A 60 -31.18 -6.77 -5.33
N ASP A 61 -30.58 -5.74 -4.73
CA ASP A 61 -30.78 -4.33 -5.06
C ASP A 61 -29.57 -3.67 -5.74
N TYR A 62 -28.54 -4.46 -6.06
CA TYR A 62 -27.28 -4.00 -6.67
C TYR A 62 -26.95 -4.81 -7.91
N PHE A 63 -26.04 -4.26 -8.75
CA PHE A 63 -25.48 -4.99 -9.90
C PHE A 63 -24.42 -6.01 -9.45
N PRO A 64 -24.63 -7.31 -9.67
CA PRO A 64 -23.73 -8.37 -9.19
C PRO A 64 -22.55 -8.60 -10.16
N LEU A 65 -21.67 -7.62 -10.30
CA LEU A 65 -20.42 -7.74 -11.04
C LEU A 65 -19.33 -8.35 -10.16
N THR A 66 -18.65 -9.35 -10.67
CA THR A 66 -17.45 -9.95 -10.05
C THR A 66 -16.28 -9.87 -11.02
N ILE A 67 -15.18 -9.26 -10.59
CA ILE A 67 -13.90 -9.30 -11.29
C ILE A 67 -12.97 -10.25 -10.55
N GLU A 68 -12.52 -11.31 -11.23
CA GLU A 68 -11.51 -12.24 -10.75
C GLU A 68 -10.18 -11.98 -11.45
N PHE A 69 -9.13 -11.73 -10.67
CA PHE A 69 -7.78 -11.60 -11.16
C PHE A 69 -6.97 -12.78 -10.65
N GLU A 70 -6.60 -13.67 -11.57
CA GLU A 70 -5.96 -14.93 -11.24
C GLU A 70 -4.45 -14.88 -11.51
N GLU A 71 -3.68 -14.81 -10.45
CA GLU A 71 -2.23 -14.94 -10.47
C GLU A 71 -1.86 -16.41 -10.58
N ARG A 72 -1.15 -16.79 -11.66
CA ARG A 72 -0.67 -18.13 -11.88
C ARG A 72 0.86 -18.16 -11.81
N MET A 73 1.42 -18.88 -10.85
CA MET A 73 2.87 -18.94 -10.62
C MET A 73 3.65 -19.47 -11.82
N TYR A 74 3.02 -20.28 -12.66
CA TYR A 74 3.65 -20.70 -13.91
C TYR A 74 3.91 -19.56 -14.89
N SER A 75 3.21 -18.43 -14.77
CA SER A 75 3.41 -17.24 -15.61
C SER A 75 4.80 -16.62 -15.47
N VAL A 76 5.47 -16.92 -14.36
CA VAL A 76 6.86 -16.51 -14.06
C VAL A 76 7.79 -17.73 -13.88
N GLY A 77 7.37 -18.92 -14.35
CA GLY A 77 8.17 -20.14 -14.28
C GLY A 77 8.37 -20.73 -12.88
N ARG A 78 7.48 -20.38 -11.92
CA ARG A 78 7.58 -20.81 -10.52
C ARG A 78 6.50 -21.82 -10.15
N ILE A 79 6.80 -22.67 -9.16
CA ILE A 79 5.84 -23.54 -8.48
C ILE A 79 5.45 -22.85 -7.17
N PRO A 80 4.15 -22.79 -6.80
CA PRO A 80 3.71 -22.17 -5.55
C PRO A 80 4.44 -22.70 -4.33
N GLY A 81 4.84 -21.81 -3.42
CA GLY A 81 5.55 -22.15 -2.18
C GLY A 81 4.69 -22.86 -1.13
N SER A 82 3.34 -22.86 -1.29
CA SER A 82 2.40 -23.49 -0.38
C SER A 82 2.62 -25.00 -0.25
N PHE A 83 2.18 -25.61 0.84
CA PHE A 83 2.32 -27.05 1.09
C PHE A 83 1.75 -27.90 -0.05
N ASN A 84 0.59 -27.55 -0.58
CA ASN A 84 -0.07 -28.27 -1.68
C ASN A 84 0.52 -27.95 -3.07
N ARG A 85 1.50 -27.05 -3.14
CA ARG A 85 2.10 -26.59 -4.41
C ARG A 85 1.06 -26.10 -5.42
N ARG A 86 0.01 -25.48 -4.92
CA ARG A 86 -1.10 -24.93 -5.71
C ARG A 86 -1.44 -23.54 -5.19
N GLU A 87 -1.86 -22.65 -6.09
CA GLU A 87 -2.39 -21.35 -5.76
C GLU A 87 -3.64 -21.50 -4.85
N GLY A 88 -3.71 -20.68 -3.82
CA GLY A 88 -4.80 -20.66 -2.85
C GLY A 88 -5.77 -19.51 -3.07
N LYS A 89 -6.03 -18.75 -1.99
CA LYS A 89 -6.80 -17.51 -2.08
C LYS A 89 -5.99 -16.47 -2.86
N PRO A 90 -6.68 -15.52 -3.54
CA PRO A 90 -6.00 -14.39 -4.19
C PRO A 90 -5.06 -13.66 -3.21
N SER A 91 -3.89 -13.25 -3.70
CA SER A 91 -2.97 -12.40 -2.93
C SER A 91 -3.57 -11.02 -2.67
N GLU A 92 -3.00 -10.25 -1.74
CA GLU A 92 -3.40 -8.84 -1.56
C GLU A 92 -3.30 -8.07 -2.89
N ARG A 93 -2.21 -8.26 -3.64
CA ARG A 93 -1.99 -7.59 -4.94
C ARG A 93 -2.99 -8.04 -6.00
N GLY A 94 -3.32 -9.34 -6.04
CA GLY A 94 -4.38 -9.87 -6.91
C GLY A 94 -5.76 -9.27 -6.60
N ILE A 95 -6.09 -9.07 -5.32
CA ILE A 95 -7.30 -8.36 -4.91
C ILE A 95 -7.27 -6.89 -5.32
N LEU A 96 -6.13 -6.20 -5.16
CA LEU A 96 -5.97 -4.81 -5.58
C LEU A 96 -6.09 -4.67 -7.10
N ASN A 97 -5.48 -5.56 -7.87
CA ASN A 97 -5.59 -5.58 -9.33
C ASN A 97 -7.04 -5.82 -9.79
N SER A 98 -7.77 -6.76 -9.15
CA SER A 98 -9.20 -6.92 -9.45
C SER A 98 -10.00 -5.65 -9.17
N ARG A 99 -9.62 -4.84 -8.16
CA ARG A 99 -10.25 -3.55 -7.86
C ARG A 99 -9.88 -2.46 -8.88
N ILE A 100 -8.64 -2.42 -9.37
CA ILE A 100 -8.21 -1.51 -10.45
C ILE A 100 -9.08 -1.75 -11.71
N ILE A 101 -9.45 -3.00 -11.99
CA ILE A 101 -10.30 -3.35 -13.12
C ILE A 101 -11.79 -3.07 -12.83
N ASP A 102 -12.29 -3.43 -11.65
CA ASP A 102 -13.70 -3.28 -11.27
C ASP A 102 -14.15 -1.80 -11.24
N ARG A 103 -13.35 -0.93 -10.63
CA ARG A 103 -13.69 0.47 -10.38
C ARG A 103 -14.01 1.30 -11.64
N PRO A 104 -13.25 1.22 -12.74
CA PRO A 104 -13.59 1.94 -13.96
C PRO A 104 -14.70 1.28 -14.78
N MET A 105 -14.93 -0.04 -14.63
CA MET A 105 -15.92 -0.76 -15.40
C MET A 105 -17.34 -0.62 -14.83
N ARG A 106 -17.47 -0.75 -13.50
CA ARG A 106 -18.74 -0.79 -12.77
C ARG A 106 -19.64 0.44 -13.00
N PRO A 107 -19.16 1.69 -12.97
CA PRO A 107 -20.01 2.87 -13.14
C PRO A 107 -20.64 3.02 -14.53
N LEU A 108 -20.13 2.27 -15.50
CA LEU A 108 -20.60 2.30 -16.90
C LEU A 108 -21.66 1.23 -17.20
N PHE A 109 -21.96 0.33 -16.26
CA PHE A 109 -23.14 -0.53 -16.34
C PHE A 109 -24.38 0.21 -15.86
N ASP A 110 -25.54 -0.27 -16.27
CA ASP A 110 -26.81 0.22 -15.73
C ASP A 110 -26.98 -0.28 -14.29
N GLU A 111 -27.28 0.63 -13.36
CA GLU A 111 -27.48 0.31 -11.93
C GLU A 111 -28.62 -0.69 -11.70
N GLU A 112 -29.55 -0.84 -12.65
CA GLU A 112 -30.70 -1.72 -12.56
C GLU A 112 -30.47 -3.10 -13.19
N LEU A 113 -29.31 -3.37 -13.79
CA LEU A 113 -28.91 -4.70 -14.26
C LEU A 113 -28.76 -5.66 -13.07
N ARG A 114 -29.40 -6.82 -13.12
CA ARG A 114 -29.40 -7.82 -12.03
C ARG A 114 -28.81 -9.16 -12.45
N ASN A 115 -28.24 -9.24 -13.64
CA ASN A 115 -27.62 -10.46 -14.17
C ASN A 115 -26.24 -10.64 -13.55
N ASP A 116 -26.00 -11.81 -12.93
CA ASP A 116 -24.65 -12.15 -12.42
C ASP A 116 -23.65 -12.09 -13.58
N THR A 117 -22.71 -11.17 -13.52
CA THR A 117 -21.67 -10.96 -14.52
C THR A 117 -20.29 -11.18 -13.92
N VAL A 118 -19.51 -12.07 -14.53
CA VAL A 118 -18.16 -12.42 -14.07
C VAL A 118 -17.17 -12.12 -15.19
N VAL A 119 -16.13 -11.36 -14.86
CA VAL A 119 -14.97 -11.14 -15.72
C VAL A 119 -13.76 -11.80 -15.06
N THR A 120 -13.14 -12.76 -15.76
CA THR A 120 -11.98 -13.47 -15.25
C THR A 120 -10.75 -13.11 -16.07
N CYS A 121 -9.73 -12.57 -15.41
CA CYS A 121 -8.44 -12.22 -15.99
C CYS A 121 -7.38 -13.20 -15.46
N THR A 122 -6.91 -14.12 -16.31
CA THR A 122 -5.91 -15.10 -15.93
C THR A 122 -4.55 -14.71 -16.51
N VAL A 123 -3.56 -14.49 -15.66
CA VAL A 123 -2.19 -14.18 -16.07
C VAL A 123 -1.50 -15.43 -16.57
N LEU A 124 -1.20 -15.48 -17.89
CA LEU A 124 -0.58 -16.63 -18.54
C LEU A 124 0.94 -16.50 -18.62
N ALA A 125 1.46 -15.29 -18.78
CA ALA A 125 2.88 -14.95 -18.74
C ALA A 125 3.09 -13.53 -18.18
N ASN A 126 4.20 -13.30 -17.49
CA ASN A 126 4.56 -12.00 -16.92
C ASN A 126 6.07 -11.78 -17.06
N ASP A 127 6.46 -10.70 -17.73
CA ASP A 127 7.85 -10.29 -17.98
C ASP A 127 8.35 -9.22 -16.98
N TYR A 128 7.51 -8.80 -16.03
CA TYR A 128 7.71 -7.73 -15.03
C TYR A 128 7.77 -6.30 -15.59
N ASP A 129 8.20 -6.10 -16.84
CA ASP A 129 8.32 -4.77 -17.46
C ASP A 129 7.00 -4.25 -18.03
N ASN A 130 6.11 -5.17 -18.40
CA ASN A 130 4.80 -4.82 -18.92
C ASN A 130 3.72 -5.13 -17.87
N PRO A 131 3.05 -4.10 -17.32
CA PRO A 131 2.20 -4.26 -16.14
C PRO A 131 0.97 -5.14 -16.42
N VAL A 132 0.86 -6.26 -15.70
CA VAL A 132 -0.22 -7.25 -15.88
C VAL A 132 -1.60 -6.67 -15.63
N GLU A 133 -1.72 -5.71 -14.70
CA GLU A 133 -2.97 -5.02 -14.38
C GLU A 133 -3.49 -4.17 -15.54
N ILE A 134 -2.59 -3.57 -16.32
CA ILE A 134 -2.96 -2.81 -17.54
C ILE A 134 -3.43 -3.76 -18.63
N VAL A 135 -2.69 -4.83 -18.89
CA VAL A 135 -3.07 -5.84 -19.90
C VAL A 135 -4.43 -6.47 -19.55
N ALA A 136 -4.64 -6.81 -18.27
CA ALA A 136 -5.91 -7.35 -17.78
C ALA A 136 -7.06 -6.35 -17.88
N SER A 137 -6.83 -5.07 -17.54
CA SER A 137 -7.86 -4.01 -17.63
C SER A 137 -8.28 -3.74 -19.06
N LEU A 138 -7.32 -3.68 -19.99
CA LEU A 138 -7.62 -3.55 -21.41
C LEU A 138 -8.34 -4.78 -21.95
N GLY A 139 -7.92 -5.98 -21.57
CA GLY A 139 -8.60 -7.22 -21.90
C GLY A 139 -10.04 -7.27 -21.39
N ALA A 140 -10.28 -6.84 -20.14
CA ALA A 140 -11.62 -6.74 -19.57
C ALA A 140 -12.51 -5.77 -20.36
N SER A 141 -11.99 -4.58 -20.70
CA SER A 141 -12.72 -3.61 -21.50
C SER A 141 -13.08 -4.16 -22.89
N ILE A 142 -12.13 -4.81 -23.58
CA ILE A 142 -12.35 -5.41 -24.90
C ILE A 142 -13.38 -6.54 -24.82
N ALA A 143 -13.23 -7.47 -23.87
CA ALA A 143 -14.14 -8.61 -23.74
C ALA A 143 -15.58 -8.15 -23.40
N ILE A 144 -15.76 -7.23 -22.44
CA ILE A 144 -17.09 -6.69 -22.12
C ILE A 144 -17.68 -5.94 -23.31
N ALA A 145 -16.90 -5.10 -23.97
CA ALA A 145 -17.39 -4.32 -25.12
C ALA A 145 -17.78 -5.21 -26.31
N CYS A 146 -17.07 -6.31 -26.57
CA CYS A 146 -17.38 -7.25 -27.64
C CYS A 146 -18.48 -8.26 -27.27
N SER A 147 -18.79 -8.47 -25.97
CA SER A 147 -19.88 -9.36 -25.52
C SER A 147 -21.27 -8.79 -25.85
N ASP A 148 -22.29 -9.54 -25.57
CA ASP A 148 -23.70 -9.09 -25.65
C ASP A 148 -24.17 -8.40 -24.37
N VAL A 149 -23.36 -8.30 -23.33
CA VAL A 149 -23.71 -7.65 -22.06
C VAL A 149 -23.83 -6.14 -22.26
N PRO A 150 -24.95 -5.49 -21.83
CA PRO A 150 -25.16 -4.06 -22.00
C PRO A 150 -24.21 -3.26 -21.10
N TRP A 151 -23.36 -2.44 -21.72
CA TRP A 151 -22.33 -1.64 -21.07
C TRP A 151 -22.03 -0.37 -21.87
N ASN A 152 -21.78 0.75 -21.19
CA ASN A 152 -21.54 2.08 -21.77
C ASN A 152 -20.04 2.43 -21.91
N GLY A 153 -19.15 1.41 -21.97
CA GLY A 153 -17.75 1.60 -22.34
C GLY A 153 -17.55 1.76 -23.86
N PRO A 154 -16.29 1.66 -24.35
CA PRO A 154 -15.13 1.11 -23.67
C PRO A 154 -14.37 2.07 -22.77
N VAL A 155 -13.51 1.50 -21.94
CA VAL A 155 -12.55 2.20 -21.07
C VAL A 155 -11.15 1.74 -21.44
N ALA A 156 -10.21 2.67 -21.48
CA ALA A 156 -8.78 2.33 -21.51
C ALA A 156 -8.12 2.65 -20.16
N THR A 157 -7.07 1.92 -19.86
CA THR A 157 -6.25 2.10 -18.65
C THR A 157 -4.79 2.15 -19.02
N THR A 158 -4.06 3.15 -18.54
CA THR A 158 -2.61 3.28 -18.70
C THR A 158 -1.96 3.74 -17.41
N ASN A 159 -0.71 3.34 -17.22
CA ASN A 159 0.17 3.88 -16.21
C ASN A 159 1.00 5.03 -16.81
N VAL A 160 1.28 6.07 -16.02
CA VAL A 160 2.24 7.12 -16.38
C VAL A 160 3.17 7.38 -15.21
N ALA A 161 4.47 7.37 -15.47
CA ALA A 161 5.50 7.79 -14.53
C ALA A 161 6.05 9.16 -14.89
N HIS A 162 6.28 10.01 -13.88
CA HIS A 162 7.13 11.18 -14.01
C HIS A 162 8.54 10.85 -13.52
N LEU A 163 9.52 11.00 -14.37
CA LEU A 163 10.92 10.69 -14.08
C LEU A 163 11.83 11.70 -14.79
N ASN A 164 12.66 12.42 -14.01
CA ASN A 164 13.62 13.39 -14.56
C ASN A 164 13.00 14.41 -15.54
N GLY A 165 11.81 14.93 -15.22
CA GLY A 165 11.08 15.90 -16.04
C GLY A 165 10.40 15.32 -17.28
N LYS A 166 10.31 13.99 -17.42
CA LYS A 166 9.63 13.30 -18.52
C LYS A 166 8.43 12.53 -18.01
N TYR A 167 7.39 12.41 -18.85
CA TYR A 167 6.21 11.60 -18.62
C TYR A 167 6.30 10.34 -19.49
N ILE A 168 6.36 9.17 -18.88
CA ILE A 168 6.57 7.88 -19.54
C ILE A 168 5.29 7.06 -19.42
N ILE A 169 4.72 6.67 -20.56
CA ILE A 169 3.52 5.83 -20.64
C ILE A 169 3.91 4.37 -20.45
N ASN A 170 3.23 3.69 -19.53
CA ASN A 170 3.49 2.30 -19.11
C ASN A 170 4.97 2.05 -18.83
N PRO A 171 5.57 2.72 -17.84
CA PRO A 171 7.00 2.63 -17.54
C PRO A 171 7.42 1.17 -17.26
N SER A 172 8.67 0.84 -17.56
CA SER A 172 9.30 -0.40 -17.12
C SER A 172 9.37 -0.47 -15.58
N SER A 173 9.71 -1.63 -15.03
CA SER A 173 9.86 -1.81 -13.58
C SER A 173 10.87 -0.81 -12.99
N ASP A 174 12.06 -0.71 -13.59
CA ASP A 174 13.12 0.20 -13.14
C ASP A 174 12.70 1.68 -13.23
N GLU A 175 12.01 2.08 -14.31
CA GLU A 175 11.51 3.45 -14.48
C GLU A 175 10.43 3.79 -13.46
N ARG A 176 9.54 2.84 -13.14
CA ARG A 176 8.52 3.01 -12.10
C ARG A 176 9.13 3.19 -10.72
N ASP A 177 10.10 2.36 -10.36
CA ASP A 177 10.74 2.41 -9.05
C ASP A 177 11.55 3.70 -8.85
N ALA A 178 12.15 4.22 -9.93
CA ALA A 178 12.89 5.48 -9.93
C ALA A 178 11.99 6.72 -9.96
N ALA A 179 10.73 6.60 -10.40
CA ALA A 179 9.81 7.72 -10.57
C ALA A 179 9.52 8.46 -9.25
N ASP A 180 9.30 9.77 -9.35
CA ASP A 180 8.82 10.59 -8.25
C ASP A 180 7.28 10.64 -8.18
N CYS A 181 6.60 10.39 -9.31
CA CYS A 181 5.17 10.25 -9.40
C CYS A 181 4.81 9.11 -10.36
N PHE A 182 3.89 8.25 -9.94
CA PHE A 182 3.34 7.17 -10.73
C PHE A 182 1.82 7.19 -10.61
N VAL A 183 1.12 7.22 -11.74
CA VAL A 183 -0.34 7.21 -11.79
C VAL A 183 -0.86 6.06 -12.63
N CYS A 184 -1.97 5.47 -12.20
CA CYS A 184 -2.77 4.52 -12.97
C CYS A 184 -4.12 5.17 -13.25
N ILE A 185 -4.42 5.42 -14.52
CA ILE A 185 -5.58 6.18 -14.96
C ILE A 185 -6.44 5.34 -15.90
N SER A 186 -7.74 5.29 -15.59
CA SER A 186 -8.72 4.77 -16.54
C SER A 186 -9.64 5.89 -17.02
N SER A 187 -9.93 5.89 -18.31
CA SER A 187 -10.84 6.87 -18.91
C SER A 187 -11.62 6.29 -20.09
N THR A 188 -12.81 6.82 -20.31
CA THR A 188 -13.51 6.74 -21.60
C THR A 188 -12.83 7.69 -22.59
N PHE A 189 -13.37 7.83 -23.78
CA PHE A 189 -12.86 8.78 -24.75
C PHE A 189 -12.92 10.24 -24.24
N GLU A 190 -13.93 10.59 -23.45
CA GLU A 190 -14.18 11.98 -23.02
C GLU A 190 -13.86 12.24 -21.55
N LYS A 191 -13.93 11.23 -20.69
CA LYS A 191 -13.97 11.42 -19.23
C LYS A 191 -13.08 10.45 -18.47
N LEU A 192 -12.50 10.94 -17.38
CA LEU A 192 -11.76 10.15 -16.41
C LEU A 192 -12.71 9.35 -15.53
N VAL A 193 -12.46 8.06 -15.35
CA VAL A 193 -13.33 7.16 -14.55
C VAL A 193 -12.61 6.52 -13.36
N MET A 194 -11.29 6.50 -13.33
CA MET A 194 -10.51 6.01 -12.19
C MET A 194 -9.14 6.68 -12.15
N ILE A 195 -8.69 7.02 -10.94
CA ILE A 195 -7.36 7.55 -10.65
C ILE A 195 -6.81 6.79 -9.44
N GLU A 196 -5.63 6.22 -9.59
CA GLU A 196 -4.75 5.82 -8.49
C GLU A 196 -3.39 6.46 -8.67
N THR A 197 -2.78 6.93 -7.57
CA THR A 197 -1.46 7.56 -7.60
C THR A 197 -0.61 7.03 -6.46
N GLU A 198 0.65 6.82 -6.76
CA GLU A 198 1.74 6.61 -5.81
C GLU A 198 2.80 7.67 -6.10
N ALA A 199 3.20 8.46 -5.11
CA ALA A 199 4.13 9.55 -5.34
C ALA A 199 5.07 9.79 -4.16
N LYS A 200 6.27 10.27 -4.47
CA LYS A 200 7.29 10.62 -3.48
C LYS A 200 7.22 12.11 -3.16
N GLU A 201 6.09 12.53 -2.57
CA GLU A 201 5.78 13.94 -2.26
C GLU A 201 5.73 14.82 -3.54
N ALA A 202 5.05 14.33 -4.59
CA ALA A 202 4.95 15.05 -5.86
C ALA A 202 4.01 16.27 -5.75
N PRO A 203 4.41 17.43 -6.31
CA PRO A 203 3.53 18.59 -6.42
C PRO A 203 2.26 18.29 -7.22
N GLU A 204 1.15 18.97 -6.88
CA GLU A 204 -0.16 18.76 -7.50
C GLU A 204 -0.14 18.96 -9.02
N ASN A 205 0.63 19.91 -9.53
CA ASN A 205 0.77 20.14 -10.97
C ASN A 205 1.44 18.98 -11.71
N ILE A 206 2.41 18.30 -11.11
CA ILE A 206 3.05 17.10 -11.70
C ILE A 206 2.05 15.96 -11.78
N VAL A 207 1.30 15.72 -10.70
CA VAL A 207 0.25 14.70 -10.67
C VAL A 207 -0.83 15.00 -11.73
N TYR A 208 -1.28 16.26 -11.83
CA TYR A 208 -2.26 16.69 -12.82
C TYR A 208 -1.77 16.43 -14.26
N GLU A 209 -0.51 16.76 -14.56
CA GLU A 209 0.07 16.50 -15.88
C GLU A 209 0.21 15.00 -16.18
N CYS A 210 0.58 14.16 -15.20
CA CYS A 210 0.56 12.71 -15.35
C CYS A 210 -0.84 12.21 -15.73
N ILE A 211 -1.88 12.71 -15.05
CA ILE A 211 -3.28 12.36 -15.35
C ILE A 211 -3.66 12.78 -16.78
N ARG A 212 -3.29 13.99 -17.19
CA ARG A 212 -3.57 14.50 -18.53
C ARG A 212 -2.91 13.64 -19.63
N VAL A 213 -1.62 13.33 -19.47
CA VAL A 213 -0.88 12.48 -20.42
C VAL A 213 -1.49 11.09 -20.52
N ALA A 214 -1.88 10.49 -19.39
CA ALA A 214 -2.54 9.19 -19.37
C ALA A 214 -3.91 9.22 -20.07
N HIS A 215 -4.70 10.28 -19.85
CA HIS A 215 -5.99 10.43 -20.51
C HIS A 215 -5.84 10.54 -22.05
N GLU A 216 -4.88 11.34 -22.53
CA GLU A 216 -4.59 11.45 -23.97
C GLU A 216 -4.19 10.09 -24.58
N ALA A 217 -3.33 9.31 -23.90
CA ALA A 217 -2.98 7.97 -24.33
C ALA A 217 -4.21 7.03 -24.35
N ASN A 218 -5.05 7.11 -23.33
CA ASN A 218 -6.27 6.30 -23.24
C ASN A 218 -7.27 6.62 -24.37
N MET A 219 -7.37 7.87 -24.82
CA MET A 219 -8.24 8.24 -25.95
C MET A 219 -7.89 7.45 -27.24
N GLU A 220 -6.60 7.28 -27.51
CA GLU A 220 -6.15 6.50 -28.69
C GLU A 220 -6.45 5.01 -28.52
N ILE A 221 -6.26 4.48 -27.33
CA ILE A 221 -6.58 3.07 -27.01
C ILE A 221 -8.09 2.82 -27.11
N VAL A 222 -8.94 3.76 -26.66
CA VAL A 222 -10.39 3.65 -26.78
C VAL A 222 -10.81 3.62 -28.26
N LYS A 223 -10.18 4.41 -29.15
CA LYS A 223 -10.41 4.33 -30.60
C LYS A 223 -10.08 2.95 -31.16
N PHE A 224 -8.94 2.38 -30.73
CA PHE A 224 -8.55 1.03 -31.11
C PHE A 224 -9.57 -0.02 -30.64
N ILE A 225 -10.01 0.03 -29.38
CA ILE A 225 -11.04 -0.88 -28.86
C ILE A 225 -12.34 -0.74 -29.65
N ASN A 226 -12.78 0.50 -29.94
CA ASN A 226 -13.98 0.74 -30.75
C ASN A 226 -13.87 0.15 -32.16
N SER A 227 -12.69 0.13 -32.78
CA SER A 227 -12.48 -0.51 -34.08
C SER A 227 -12.70 -2.02 -34.03
N ILE A 228 -12.24 -2.68 -32.95
CA ILE A 228 -12.48 -4.10 -32.70
C ILE A 228 -13.99 -4.37 -32.49
N VAL A 229 -14.64 -3.56 -31.65
CA VAL A 229 -16.09 -3.70 -31.38
C VAL A 229 -16.94 -3.51 -32.64
N ALA A 230 -16.54 -2.61 -33.53
CA ALA A 230 -17.24 -2.40 -34.81
C ALA A 230 -17.17 -3.61 -35.75
N GLU A 231 -16.12 -4.43 -35.64
CA GLU A 231 -15.93 -5.63 -36.48
C GLU A 231 -16.58 -6.88 -35.88
N ILE A 232 -16.36 -7.13 -34.57
CA ILE A 232 -16.73 -8.40 -33.94
C ILE A 232 -17.71 -8.25 -32.77
N GLY A 233 -18.09 -7.03 -32.41
CA GLY A 233 -19.00 -6.78 -31.29
C GLY A 233 -20.37 -7.40 -31.46
N LYS A 234 -20.88 -8.04 -30.40
CA LYS A 234 -22.22 -8.63 -30.40
C LYS A 234 -23.30 -7.58 -30.10
N PRO A 235 -24.51 -7.71 -30.65
CA PRO A 235 -25.66 -6.89 -30.23
C PRO A 235 -25.91 -7.06 -28.73
N LYS A 236 -26.12 -5.94 -28.01
CA LYS A 236 -26.37 -5.97 -26.58
C LYS A 236 -27.78 -6.48 -26.29
N PHE A 237 -27.91 -7.39 -25.31
CA PHE A 237 -29.23 -7.85 -24.90
C PHE A 237 -30.01 -6.74 -24.15
N THR A 238 -31.33 -6.81 -24.23
CA THR A 238 -32.23 -5.93 -23.45
C THR A 238 -32.62 -6.66 -22.18
N PHE A 239 -32.69 -5.94 -21.07
CA PHE A 239 -33.10 -6.47 -19.78
C PHE A 239 -34.24 -5.62 -19.21
N GLU A 240 -35.12 -6.29 -18.43
CA GLU A 240 -36.16 -5.58 -17.71
C GLU A 240 -35.52 -4.83 -16.53
N LYS A 241 -35.71 -3.52 -16.50
CA LYS A 241 -35.32 -2.70 -15.38
C LYS A 241 -36.10 -3.11 -14.16
N ALA A 242 -35.45 -3.15 -12.98
CA ALA A 242 -36.11 -3.41 -11.72
C ALA A 242 -37.26 -2.39 -11.58
N ALA A 243 -38.47 -2.87 -11.62
CA ALA A 243 -39.63 -2.00 -11.60
C ALA A 243 -39.71 -1.28 -10.25
N VAL A 244 -39.31 -0.01 -10.23
CA VAL A 244 -39.69 0.89 -9.14
C VAL A 244 -41.19 1.17 -9.32
N ASN A 245 -41.97 0.95 -8.28
CA ASN A 245 -43.38 1.39 -8.33
C ASN A 245 -43.39 2.93 -8.39
N HIS A 246 -43.55 3.45 -9.62
CA HIS A 246 -43.51 4.91 -9.86
C HIS A 246 -44.68 5.63 -9.19
N GLU A 247 -45.86 5.02 -9.10
CA GLU A 247 -46.99 5.60 -8.43
C GLU A 247 -46.74 5.74 -6.91
N LEU A 248 -46.16 4.70 -6.30
CA LEU A 248 -45.71 4.77 -4.91
C LEU A 248 -44.64 5.85 -4.71
N LEU A 249 -43.64 5.94 -5.59
CA LEU A 249 -42.60 6.94 -5.49
C LEU A 249 -43.16 8.36 -5.59
N ASP A 250 -44.08 8.62 -6.54
CA ASP A 250 -44.68 9.94 -6.73
C ASP A 250 -45.53 10.34 -5.53
N ASP A 251 -46.31 9.42 -4.97
CA ASP A 251 -47.10 9.62 -3.76
C ASP A 251 -46.21 9.91 -2.54
N LEU A 252 -45.13 9.15 -2.38
CA LEU A 252 -44.15 9.37 -1.31
C LEU A 252 -43.40 10.72 -1.47
N MET A 253 -43.04 11.09 -2.70
CA MET A 253 -42.44 12.40 -3.00
C MET A 253 -43.40 13.55 -2.64
N ALA A 254 -44.64 13.44 -3.03
CA ALA A 254 -45.64 14.47 -2.75
C ALA A 254 -45.97 14.61 -1.25
N TYR A 255 -46.04 13.50 -0.54
CA TYR A 255 -46.40 13.50 0.88
C TYR A 255 -45.24 13.71 1.83
N GLY A 256 -44.08 13.09 1.53
CA GLY A 256 -43.04 12.86 2.53
C GLY A 256 -41.70 13.55 2.26
N LEU A 257 -41.51 14.28 1.15
CA LEU A 257 -40.21 14.89 0.85
C LEU A 257 -39.71 15.83 1.96
N GLY A 258 -40.61 16.65 2.54
CA GLY A 258 -40.29 17.52 3.67
C GLY A 258 -39.92 16.78 4.96
N LYS A 259 -40.46 15.53 5.15
CA LYS A 259 -40.06 14.69 6.28
C LYS A 259 -38.65 14.14 6.10
N ILE A 260 -38.28 13.79 4.87
CA ILE A 260 -36.93 13.38 4.53
C ILE A 260 -35.95 14.56 4.64
N GLU A 261 -36.34 15.78 4.20
CA GLU A 261 -35.54 16.99 4.43
C GLU A 261 -35.28 17.23 5.93
N TYR A 262 -36.32 17.12 6.77
CA TYR A 262 -36.17 17.24 8.22
C TYR A 262 -35.29 16.12 8.82
N ALA A 263 -35.42 14.89 8.31
CA ALA A 263 -34.63 13.76 8.81
C ALA A 263 -33.14 13.93 8.51
N LEU A 264 -32.81 14.44 7.33
CA LEU A 264 -31.43 14.64 6.88
C LEU A 264 -30.75 15.87 7.47
N ASP A 265 -31.51 16.88 7.94
CA ASP A 265 -30.98 18.13 8.46
C ASP A 265 -30.45 17.98 9.90
N THR A 266 -29.35 17.25 10.05
CA THR A 266 -28.67 17.03 11.33
C THR A 266 -27.24 16.52 11.12
N PRO A 267 -26.26 17.00 11.93
CA PRO A 267 -24.90 16.48 11.91
C PRO A 267 -24.78 15.07 12.53
N ASP A 268 -25.72 14.68 13.39
CA ASP A 268 -25.68 13.43 14.13
C ASP A 268 -26.30 12.29 13.33
N LYS A 269 -25.50 11.24 13.08
CA LYS A 269 -25.93 10.05 12.35
C LYS A 269 -27.07 9.31 13.07
N ASN A 270 -26.99 9.16 14.39
CA ASN A 270 -27.99 8.41 15.15
C ASN A 270 -29.36 9.11 15.11
N VAL A 271 -29.36 10.44 15.31
CA VAL A 271 -30.57 11.26 15.20
C VAL A 271 -31.16 11.18 13.79
N ARG A 272 -30.35 11.15 12.76
CA ARG A 272 -30.78 10.98 11.37
C ARG A 272 -31.46 9.65 11.16
N GLU A 273 -30.85 8.56 11.61
CA GLU A 273 -31.41 7.20 11.49
C GLU A 273 -32.75 7.05 12.23
N GLU A 274 -32.86 7.66 13.44
CA GLU A 274 -34.12 7.70 14.18
C GLU A 274 -35.22 8.43 13.41
N ARG A 275 -34.91 9.60 12.82
CA ARG A 275 -35.86 10.41 12.03
C ARG A 275 -36.25 9.71 10.73
N LEU A 276 -35.31 9.05 10.03
CA LEU A 276 -35.60 8.26 8.83
C LEU A 276 -36.47 7.05 9.14
N THR A 277 -36.19 6.36 10.26
CA THR A 277 -37.03 5.25 10.74
C THR A 277 -38.45 5.73 11.05
N ALA A 278 -38.62 6.88 11.73
CA ALA A 278 -39.94 7.46 12.00
C ALA A 278 -40.68 7.83 10.70
N ALA A 279 -39.97 8.41 9.72
CA ALA A 279 -40.57 8.69 8.40
C ALA A 279 -41.01 7.41 7.66
N ARG A 280 -40.17 6.36 7.71
CA ARG A 280 -40.52 5.05 7.12
C ARG A 280 -41.78 4.44 7.74
N LEU A 281 -41.89 4.49 9.07
CA LEU A 281 -43.08 3.98 9.78
C LEU A 281 -44.37 4.77 9.42
N ASP A 282 -44.26 6.09 9.33
CA ASP A 282 -45.36 6.94 8.89
C ASP A 282 -45.79 6.66 7.42
N PHE A 283 -44.81 6.37 6.56
CA PHE A 283 -45.09 5.96 5.18
C PHE A 283 -45.76 4.58 5.12
N GLN A 284 -45.33 3.64 5.97
CA GLN A 284 -45.94 2.33 6.10
C GLN A 284 -47.42 2.43 6.55
N GLU A 285 -47.69 3.27 7.57
CA GLU A 285 -49.06 3.49 8.07
C GLU A 285 -49.99 4.06 6.99
N LYS A 286 -49.46 5.01 6.17
CA LYS A 286 -50.29 5.70 5.18
C LYS A 286 -50.44 4.98 3.86
N PHE A 287 -49.41 4.28 3.39
CA PHE A 287 -49.35 3.72 2.06
C PHE A 287 -49.24 2.19 2.00
N GLY A 288 -48.94 1.53 3.15
CA GLY A 288 -48.73 0.09 3.20
C GLY A 288 -49.95 -0.73 2.78
N GLU A 289 -51.17 -0.27 3.10
CA GLU A 289 -52.40 -0.93 2.63
C GLU A 289 -52.78 -0.56 1.20
N LYS A 290 -52.31 0.59 0.68
CA LYS A 290 -52.59 1.06 -0.68
C LYS A 290 -51.79 0.31 -1.74
N TYR A 291 -50.56 -0.10 -1.44
CA TYR A 291 -49.62 -0.74 -2.37
C TYR A 291 -49.22 -2.12 -1.84
N GLU A 292 -49.68 -3.18 -2.49
CA GLU A 292 -49.37 -4.58 -2.09
C GLU A 292 -47.86 -4.88 -2.08
N ASP A 293 -47.09 -4.17 -2.91
CA ASP A 293 -45.65 -4.30 -3.07
C ASP A 293 -44.81 -3.26 -2.28
N PHE A 294 -45.47 -2.54 -1.32
CA PHE A 294 -44.86 -1.48 -0.53
C PHE A 294 -43.51 -1.89 0.09
N ASP A 295 -43.52 -3.02 0.82
CA ASP A 295 -42.29 -3.48 1.53
C ASP A 295 -41.15 -3.87 0.59
N THR A 296 -41.46 -4.20 -0.66
CA THR A 296 -40.47 -4.51 -1.69
C THR A 296 -39.79 -3.25 -2.23
N HIS A 297 -40.54 -2.13 -2.31
CA HIS A 297 -40.07 -0.92 -3.01
C HIS A 297 -39.75 0.25 -2.10
N ILE A 298 -40.13 0.23 -0.82
CA ILE A 298 -39.96 1.38 0.08
C ILE A 298 -38.49 1.82 0.24
N GLU A 299 -37.55 0.87 0.35
CA GLU A 299 -36.14 1.20 0.55
C GLU A 299 -35.54 1.91 -0.69
N VAL A 300 -35.92 1.47 -1.90
CA VAL A 300 -35.51 2.11 -3.15
C VAL A 300 -36.15 3.50 -3.29
N CYS A 301 -37.41 3.66 -2.88
CA CYS A 301 -38.08 4.96 -2.87
C CYS A 301 -37.39 5.94 -1.88
N LEU A 302 -37.13 5.48 -0.65
CA LEU A 302 -36.41 6.26 0.36
C LEU A 302 -35.02 6.69 -0.14
N TYR A 303 -34.29 5.77 -0.78
CA TYR A 303 -32.99 6.10 -1.38
C TYR A 303 -33.12 7.21 -2.43
N LYS A 304 -34.09 7.10 -3.36
CA LYS A 304 -34.32 8.13 -4.38
C LYS A 304 -34.76 9.48 -3.79
N MET A 305 -35.57 9.48 -2.74
CA MET A 305 -35.98 10.68 -2.01
C MET A 305 -34.78 11.35 -1.34
N GLN A 306 -33.96 10.58 -0.62
CA GLN A 306 -32.76 11.09 0.03
C GLN A 306 -31.76 11.64 -1.01
N LYS A 307 -31.51 10.91 -2.09
CA LYS A 307 -30.63 11.34 -3.18
C LYS A 307 -31.08 12.68 -3.77
N LYS A 308 -32.39 12.86 -3.98
CA LYS A 308 -32.97 14.11 -4.48
C LYS A 308 -32.74 15.29 -3.53
N VAL A 309 -32.94 15.07 -2.22
CA VAL A 309 -32.73 16.11 -1.19
C VAL A 309 -31.24 16.49 -1.10
N VAL A 310 -30.36 15.49 -0.97
CA VAL A 310 -28.91 15.73 -0.87
C VAL A 310 -28.37 16.43 -2.12
N LYS A 311 -28.76 15.97 -3.31
CA LYS A 311 -28.37 16.63 -4.57
C LYS A 311 -28.80 18.08 -4.62
N LYS A 312 -30.08 18.38 -4.31
CA LYS A 312 -30.61 19.74 -4.26
C LYS A 312 -29.80 20.63 -3.28
N TRP A 313 -29.53 20.13 -2.08
CA TRP A 313 -28.82 20.91 -1.08
C TRP A 313 -27.37 21.19 -1.46
N LEU A 314 -26.63 20.17 -1.89
CA LEU A 314 -25.25 20.32 -2.30
C LEU A 314 -25.08 21.28 -3.49
N LEU A 315 -25.96 21.22 -4.50
CA LEU A 315 -25.97 22.19 -5.62
C LEU A 315 -26.28 23.62 -5.15
N GLN A 316 -27.08 23.80 -4.09
CA GLN A 316 -27.34 25.09 -3.45
C GLN A 316 -26.22 25.54 -2.49
N GLY A 317 -25.18 24.73 -2.29
CA GLY A 317 -24.10 25.01 -1.32
C GLY A 317 -24.45 24.73 0.14
N LYS A 318 -25.54 23.98 0.41
CA LYS A 318 -25.91 23.53 1.76
C LYS A 318 -25.45 22.08 1.97
N ARG A 319 -24.69 21.82 3.04
CA ARG A 319 -24.31 20.49 3.49
C ARG A 319 -25.35 19.93 4.48
N VAL A 320 -25.43 18.59 4.58
CA VAL A 320 -26.39 17.90 5.47
C VAL A 320 -26.14 18.20 6.96
N ASP A 321 -24.94 18.57 7.33
CA ASP A 321 -24.52 18.92 8.69
C ASP A 321 -24.36 20.44 8.91
N GLY A 322 -24.74 21.25 7.94
CA GLY A 322 -24.69 22.71 8.00
C GLY A 322 -23.34 23.34 7.71
N ARG A 323 -22.28 22.55 7.45
CA ARG A 323 -20.95 23.08 7.06
C ARG A 323 -20.99 23.81 5.72
N GLY A 324 -20.03 24.71 5.51
CA GLY A 324 -19.68 25.23 4.20
C GLY A 324 -19.00 24.19 3.31
N MET A 325 -18.90 24.48 2.00
CA MET A 325 -18.36 23.53 1.02
C MET A 325 -16.85 23.24 1.21
N ASP A 326 -16.11 24.16 1.82
CA ASP A 326 -14.68 24.03 2.11
C ASP A 326 -14.39 23.57 3.55
N GLU A 327 -15.40 23.50 4.39
CA GLU A 327 -15.26 23.28 5.83
C GLU A 327 -15.06 21.81 6.16
N ILE A 328 -14.05 21.54 7.02
CA ILE A 328 -13.74 20.21 7.54
C ILE A 328 -14.56 19.99 8.83
N ARG A 329 -15.01 18.75 9.10
CA ARG A 329 -15.63 18.37 10.37
C ARG A 329 -14.67 18.64 11.54
N PRO A 330 -15.18 18.84 12.77
CA PRO A 330 -14.33 18.98 13.96
C PRO A 330 -13.31 17.84 14.05
N LEU A 331 -12.05 18.19 14.29
CA LEU A 331 -10.91 17.26 14.33
C LEU A 331 -10.33 17.17 15.73
N ASP A 332 -9.86 15.99 16.08
CA ASP A 332 -9.05 15.75 17.27
C ASP A 332 -7.98 14.70 17.01
N ALA A 333 -6.84 14.81 17.70
CA ALA A 333 -5.69 13.91 17.56
C ALA A 333 -5.00 13.69 18.92
N GLU A 334 -4.84 12.42 19.28
CA GLU A 334 -4.15 12.01 20.49
C GLU A 334 -3.06 10.99 20.19
N VAL A 335 -1.99 10.99 20.98
CA VAL A 335 -0.90 10.00 20.89
C VAL A 335 -0.63 9.37 22.26
N GLY A 336 -0.01 8.19 22.27
CA GLY A 336 0.28 7.48 23.51
C GLY A 336 -0.97 6.97 24.25
N VAL A 337 -2.04 6.69 23.51
CA VAL A 337 -3.37 6.33 24.05
C VAL A 337 -3.35 4.97 24.76
N LEU A 338 -2.51 4.04 24.26
CA LEU A 338 -2.44 2.67 24.78
C LEU A 338 -1.12 2.43 25.51
N PRO A 339 -1.15 1.87 26.74
CA PRO A 339 0.06 1.43 27.41
C PRO A 339 0.62 0.16 26.75
N ARG A 340 1.93 -0.08 26.84
CA ARG A 340 2.66 -1.27 26.39
C ARG A 340 2.77 -1.52 24.88
N VAL A 341 2.04 -0.80 24.04
CA VAL A 341 2.26 -0.79 22.58
C VAL A 341 3.49 0.06 22.26
N HIS A 342 4.03 -0.07 21.04
CA HIS A 342 5.24 0.67 20.69
C HIS A 342 4.94 2.11 20.26
N GLY A 343 3.73 2.38 19.74
CA GLY A 343 3.18 3.68 19.48
C GLY A 343 1.70 3.58 19.15
N SER A 344 0.93 4.61 19.48
CA SER A 344 -0.51 4.67 19.19
C SER A 344 -0.95 6.09 18.87
N GLY A 345 -1.87 6.20 17.91
CA GLY A 345 -2.49 7.46 17.52
C GLY A 345 -4.00 7.29 17.37
N LEU A 346 -4.77 8.10 18.04
CA LEU A 346 -6.21 8.21 17.88
C LEU A 346 -6.50 9.46 17.07
N PHE A 347 -7.21 9.31 15.95
CA PHE A 347 -7.62 10.42 15.12
C PHE A 347 -9.13 10.43 14.97
N SER A 348 -9.75 11.57 15.27
CA SER A 348 -11.20 11.77 15.19
C SER A 348 -11.53 12.86 14.18
N ARG A 349 -12.57 12.62 13.37
CA ARG A 349 -13.12 13.57 12.39
C ARG A 349 -14.64 13.52 12.44
N GLY A 350 -15.25 14.45 13.15
CA GLY A 350 -16.66 14.35 13.55
C GLY A 350 -16.92 13.01 14.25
N GLN A 351 -17.88 12.25 13.76
CA GLN A 351 -18.20 10.92 14.29
C GLN A 351 -17.30 9.79 13.73
N THR A 352 -16.35 10.07 12.83
CA THR A 352 -15.38 9.09 12.37
C THR A 352 -14.18 9.06 13.31
N GLN A 353 -13.82 7.86 13.80
CA GLN A 353 -12.72 7.68 14.76
C GLN A 353 -11.91 6.44 14.41
N VAL A 354 -10.59 6.59 14.34
CA VAL A 354 -9.64 5.51 14.04
C VAL A 354 -8.50 5.52 15.04
N LEU A 355 -8.27 4.36 15.67
CA LEU A 355 -7.12 4.10 16.53
C LEU A 355 -6.09 3.30 15.74
N SER A 356 -4.93 3.88 15.50
CA SER A 356 -3.82 3.23 14.83
C SER A 356 -2.73 2.84 15.82
N ILE A 357 -2.19 1.64 15.68
CA ILE A 357 -1.20 1.05 16.58
C ILE A 357 0.03 0.64 15.77
N CYS A 358 1.20 1.15 16.16
CA CYS A 358 2.48 0.79 15.56
C CYS A 358 3.19 -0.28 16.39
N THR A 359 3.69 -1.31 15.73
CA THR A 359 4.54 -2.35 16.32
C THR A 359 5.84 -2.44 15.54
N LEU A 360 6.96 -2.39 16.25
CA LEU A 360 8.32 -2.51 15.72
C LEU A 360 8.89 -3.88 16.05
N ASN A 361 9.60 -4.50 15.11
CA ASN A 361 10.27 -5.77 15.35
C ASN A 361 11.54 -5.86 14.48
N THR A 362 12.30 -6.92 14.63
CA THR A 362 13.47 -7.21 13.81
C THR A 362 13.09 -7.44 12.34
N LEU A 363 14.01 -7.25 11.41
CA LEU A 363 13.79 -7.45 9.97
C LEU A 363 13.30 -8.86 9.64
N SER A 364 13.68 -9.87 10.43
CA SER A 364 13.18 -11.25 10.26
C SER A 364 11.66 -11.41 10.45
N ALA A 365 10.99 -10.39 11.02
CA ALA A 365 9.54 -10.34 11.13
C ALA A 365 8.86 -9.68 9.92
N ALA A 366 9.61 -9.28 8.89
CA ALA A 366 9.05 -8.80 7.63
C ALA A 366 8.12 -9.85 7.00
N GLN A 367 7.05 -9.38 6.38
CA GLN A 367 6.10 -10.27 5.71
C GLN A 367 6.77 -10.94 4.52
N LYS A 368 6.68 -12.26 4.42
CA LYS A 368 7.11 -13.01 3.24
C LYS A 368 6.02 -12.99 2.19
N ILE A 369 6.41 -12.76 0.94
CA ILE A 369 5.53 -12.68 -0.23
C ILE A 369 5.87 -13.83 -1.17
N ASP A 370 4.86 -14.56 -1.64
CA ASP A 370 5.01 -15.61 -2.66
C ASP A 370 3.94 -15.37 -3.74
N THR A 371 4.26 -14.50 -4.68
CA THR A 371 3.36 -14.05 -5.75
C THR A 371 4.08 -14.05 -7.10
N ILE A 372 3.39 -13.64 -8.15
CA ILE A 372 3.97 -13.50 -9.51
C ILE A 372 4.85 -12.26 -9.67
N TYR A 373 5.12 -11.51 -8.61
CA TYR A 373 5.95 -10.30 -8.62
C TYR A 373 7.33 -10.60 -8.03
N PRO A 374 8.36 -9.77 -8.31
CA PRO A 374 9.72 -10.04 -7.87
C PRO A 374 9.94 -9.86 -6.37
N GLU A 375 9.12 -9.07 -5.69
CA GLU A 375 9.26 -8.80 -4.26
C GLU A 375 8.96 -10.07 -3.45
N ASP A 376 9.86 -10.45 -2.58
CA ASP A 376 9.75 -11.61 -1.70
C ASP A 376 9.49 -11.25 -0.23
N THR A 377 9.70 -9.99 0.13
CA THR A 377 9.48 -9.48 1.50
C THR A 377 8.88 -8.08 1.51
N LYS A 378 8.11 -7.79 2.56
CA LYS A 378 7.54 -6.47 2.82
C LYS A 378 7.85 -6.07 4.26
N ARG A 379 8.67 -5.03 4.44
CA ARG A 379 9.13 -4.52 5.75
C ARG A 379 8.12 -3.60 6.42
N TYR A 380 7.47 -2.73 5.66
CA TYR A 380 6.39 -1.87 6.13
C TYR A 380 5.06 -2.51 5.79
N ILE A 381 4.26 -2.79 6.81
CA ILE A 381 2.99 -3.52 6.70
C ILE A 381 1.90 -2.66 7.30
N HIS A 382 0.84 -2.39 6.54
CA HIS A 382 -0.32 -1.66 7.04
C HIS A 382 -1.59 -2.51 6.93
N HIS A 383 -2.25 -2.74 8.06
CA HIS A 383 -3.55 -3.42 8.13
C HIS A 383 -4.65 -2.47 8.59
N TYR A 384 -5.84 -2.69 8.07
CA TYR A 384 -7.02 -1.88 8.36
C TYR A 384 -8.19 -2.81 8.71
N ASN A 385 -8.80 -2.59 9.86
CA ASN A 385 -9.93 -3.38 10.37
C ASN A 385 -11.16 -2.49 10.46
N PHE A 386 -12.27 -2.99 9.88
CA PHE A 386 -13.55 -2.29 9.84
C PHE A 386 -14.66 -3.17 10.45
N PRO A 387 -14.75 -3.25 11.77
CA PRO A 387 -15.74 -4.07 12.46
C PRO A 387 -17.15 -3.48 12.31
N ALA A 388 -18.16 -4.33 12.33
CA ALA A 388 -19.55 -3.95 12.12
C ALA A 388 -20.08 -2.92 13.15
N TYR A 389 -19.60 -2.98 14.39
CA TYR A 389 -19.98 -2.00 15.41
C TYR A 389 -19.59 -0.56 15.05
N SER A 390 -18.58 -0.37 14.20
CA SER A 390 -18.14 0.97 13.77
C SER A 390 -19.20 1.73 12.98
N THR A 391 -20.13 1.02 12.36
CA THR A 391 -21.30 1.55 11.66
C THR A 391 -22.60 1.41 12.46
N GLY A 392 -22.55 0.81 13.65
CA GLY A 392 -23.73 0.52 14.48
C GLY A 392 -24.44 -0.79 14.12
N GLU A 393 -23.82 -1.64 13.27
CA GLU A 393 -24.42 -2.91 12.85
C GLU A 393 -24.16 -4.03 13.87
N ALA A 394 -25.19 -4.81 14.19
CA ALA A 394 -25.08 -6.03 15.01
C ALA A 394 -24.78 -7.23 14.11
N ARG A 395 -23.52 -7.43 13.76
CA ARG A 395 -23.06 -8.52 12.89
C ARG A 395 -21.77 -9.14 13.42
N ALA A 396 -21.69 -10.46 13.37
CA ALA A 396 -20.47 -11.18 13.74
C ALA A 396 -19.29 -10.85 12.80
N ALA A 397 -18.08 -10.86 13.35
CA ALA A 397 -16.86 -10.70 12.56
C ALA A 397 -16.73 -11.83 11.52
N ARG A 398 -16.30 -11.48 10.33
CA ARG A 398 -16.00 -12.40 9.21
C ARG A 398 -14.52 -12.25 8.83
N SER A 399 -14.10 -12.99 7.82
CA SER A 399 -12.77 -12.80 7.23
C SER A 399 -12.63 -11.37 6.67
N THR A 400 -11.38 -10.90 6.58
CA THR A 400 -11.02 -9.59 6.00
C THR A 400 -11.67 -9.43 4.61
N SER A 401 -12.35 -8.32 4.41
CA SER A 401 -13.04 -8.00 3.16
C SER A 401 -12.10 -7.38 2.11
N ARG A 402 -12.47 -7.46 0.83
CA ARG A 402 -11.76 -6.76 -0.26
C ARG A 402 -11.67 -5.23 0.00
N ARG A 403 -12.66 -4.65 0.70
CA ARG A 403 -12.67 -3.22 1.08
C ARG A 403 -11.60 -2.93 2.12
N GLU A 404 -11.48 -3.76 3.16
CA GLU A 404 -10.46 -3.59 4.19
C GLU A 404 -9.05 -3.70 3.62
N ILE A 405 -8.81 -4.64 2.71
CA ILE A 405 -7.54 -4.77 1.99
C ILE A 405 -7.25 -3.50 1.17
N GLY A 406 -8.23 -3.00 0.42
CA GLY A 406 -8.06 -1.78 -0.38
C GLY A 406 -7.77 -0.52 0.45
N HIS A 407 -8.45 -0.36 1.61
CA HIS A 407 -8.21 0.78 2.49
C HIS A 407 -6.86 0.69 3.21
N GLY A 408 -6.45 -0.52 3.63
CA GLY A 408 -5.12 -0.77 4.19
C GLY A 408 -4.01 -0.45 3.18
N ALA A 409 -4.16 -0.91 1.95
CA ALA A 409 -3.21 -0.64 0.87
C ALA A 409 -3.10 0.85 0.53
N LEU A 410 -4.21 1.60 0.55
CA LEU A 410 -4.17 3.06 0.33
C LEU A 410 -3.36 3.75 1.43
N ALA A 411 -3.55 3.37 2.69
CA ALA A 411 -2.80 3.95 3.80
C ALA A 411 -1.31 3.52 3.76
N GLU A 412 -1.02 2.30 3.35
CA GLU A 412 0.35 1.82 3.12
C GLU A 412 1.05 2.65 2.04
N LYS A 413 0.44 2.81 0.86
CA LYS A 413 0.96 3.63 -0.24
C LYS A 413 1.19 5.09 0.17
N ALA A 414 0.26 5.65 0.94
CA ALA A 414 0.34 7.02 1.41
C ALA A 414 1.54 7.27 2.33
N LEU A 415 1.92 6.30 3.15
CA LEU A 415 2.95 6.43 4.17
C LEU A 415 4.32 5.91 3.73
N LEU A 416 4.35 4.95 2.80
CA LEU A 416 5.60 4.33 2.32
C LEU A 416 6.68 5.35 1.91
N PRO A 417 6.37 6.46 1.21
CA PRO A 417 7.38 7.44 0.80
C PRO A 417 8.06 8.19 1.94
N VAL A 418 7.48 8.17 3.14
CA VAL A 418 8.03 8.86 4.31
C VAL A 418 8.63 7.90 5.34
N ILE A 419 8.53 6.59 5.12
CA ILE A 419 9.17 5.58 5.96
C ILE A 419 10.70 5.63 5.74
N PRO A 420 11.51 5.67 6.82
CA PRO A 420 12.97 5.71 6.70
C PRO A 420 13.52 4.43 6.04
N SER A 421 14.71 4.52 5.46
CA SER A 421 15.40 3.35 4.87
C SER A 421 15.75 2.30 5.92
N VAL A 422 16.18 1.12 5.48
CA VAL A 422 16.62 0.04 6.40
C VAL A 422 17.89 0.45 7.14
N GLU A 423 18.77 1.18 6.47
CA GLU A 423 20.04 1.68 7.02
C GLU A 423 19.80 2.71 8.11
N GLU A 424 18.79 3.58 7.94
CA GLU A 424 18.45 4.61 8.93
C GLU A 424 17.63 4.04 10.10
N PHE A 425 16.73 3.08 9.82
CA PHE A 425 15.83 2.52 10.81
C PHE A 425 15.58 1.02 10.56
N PRO A 426 16.44 0.12 11.10
CA PRO A 426 16.50 -1.30 10.75
C PRO A 426 15.39 -2.14 11.42
N TYR A 427 14.13 -1.70 11.32
CA TYR A 427 12.97 -2.41 11.87
C TYR A 427 12.02 -2.87 10.78
N ALA A 428 11.40 -4.02 10.98
CA ALA A 428 10.11 -4.33 10.40
C ALA A 428 9.05 -3.53 11.16
N ILE A 429 8.18 -2.82 10.42
CA ILE A 429 7.20 -1.88 10.96
C ILE A 429 5.81 -2.40 10.57
N ARG A 430 4.95 -2.66 11.55
CA ARG A 430 3.56 -2.99 11.31
C ARG A 430 2.65 -1.96 11.95
N VAL A 431 1.78 -1.35 11.15
CA VAL A 431 0.72 -0.48 11.63
C VAL A 431 -0.63 -1.18 11.44
N VAL A 432 -1.49 -1.11 12.45
CA VAL A 432 -2.86 -1.60 12.38
C VAL A 432 -3.78 -0.45 12.71
N SER A 433 -4.71 -0.14 11.81
CA SER A 433 -5.76 0.85 12.02
C SER A 433 -7.08 0.18 12.37
N GLU A 434 -7.54 0.38 13.60
CA GLU A 434 -8.82 -0.10 14.12
C GLU A 434 -9.86 1.00 13.98
N VAL A 435 -10.87 0.78 13.16
CA VAL A 435 -11.98 1.72 13.02
C VAL A 435 -12.94 1.58 14.19
N LEU A 436 -13.00 2.59 15.05
CA LEU A 436 -13.86 2.60 16.23
C LEU A 436 -15.27 3.12 15.90
N SER A 437 -15.35 4.11 14.99
CA SER A 437 -16.60 4.69 14.50
C SER A 437 -16.42 5.20 13.08
N SER A 438 -17.45 5.09 12.25
CA SER A 438 -17.41 5.50 10.84
C SER A 438 -18.65 6.30 10.41
N ASN A 439 -18.40 7.52 9.94
CA ASN A 439 -19.37 8.37 9.26
C ASN A 439 -18.72 9.06 8.04
N GLY A 440 -18.10 8.25 7.15
CA GLY A 440 -17.41 8.69 5.94
C GLY A 440 -15.95 9.08 6.13
N SER A 441 -15.16 8.99 5.05
CA SER A 441 -13.72 9.33 4.97
C SER A 441 -12.83 8.55 5.94
N THR A 442 -13.17 7.31 6.26
CA THR A 442 -12.51 6.53 7.31
C THR A 442 -11.09 6.10 6.93
N SER A 443 -10.84 5.77 5.66
CA SER A 443 -9.49 5.45 5.17
C SER A 443 -8.52 6.64 5.29
N GLN A 444 -9.03 7.86 5.13
CA GLN A 444 -8.22 9.07 5.27
C GLN A 444 -7.93 9.37 6.76
N ALA A 445 -8.86 9.07 7.65
CA ALA A 445 -8.62 9.13 9.09
C ALA A 445 -7.57 8.08 9.53
N SER A 446 -7.54 6.88 8.90
CA SER A 446 -6.52 5.87 9.18
C SER A 446 -5.11 6.33 8.80
N ILE A 447 -4.95 7.09 7.71
CA ILE A 447 -3.65 7.68 7.33
C ILE A 447 -3.17 8.67 8.40
N CYS A 448 -4.04 9.57 8.87
CA CYS A 448 -3.72 10.51 9.93
C CYS A 448 -3.36 9.78 11.24
N GLY A 449 -4.19 8.83 11.68
CA GLY A 449 -3.92 8.03 12.88
C GLY A 449 -2.63 7.22 12.80
N SER A 450 -2.32 6.67 11.62
CA SER A 450 -1.09 5.91 11.39
C SER A 450 0.15 6.79 11.41
N THR A 451 0.09 8.00 10.84
CA THR A 451 1.15 9.00 10.96
C THR A 451 1.44 9.29 12.45
N LEU A 452 0.40 9.54 13.24
CA LEU A 452 0.54 9.79 14.68
C LEU A 452 1.16 8.59 15.41
N ALA A 453 0.70 7.37 15.10
CA ALA A 453 1.22 6.14 15.72
C ALA A 453 2.69 5.88 15.37
N LEU A 454 3.11 6.15 14.13
CA LEU A 454 4.51 6.05 13.70
C LEU A 454 5.39 7.07 14.44
N MET A 455 4.95 8.32 14.54
CA MET A 455 5.67 9.37 15.26
C MET A 455 5.76 9.08 16.76
N ASP A 456 4.68 8.57 17.37
CA ASP A 456 4.65 8.16 18.78
C ASP A 456 5.55 6.95 19.06
N ALA A 457 5.69 6.04 18.08
CA ALA A 457 6.60 4.89 18.16
C ALA A 457 8.09 5.27 18.04
N GLY A 458 8.41 6.52 17.73
CA GLY A 458 9.79 6.96 17.47
C GLY A 458 10.33 6.56 16.10
N VAL A 459 9.45 6.25 15.13
CA VAL A 459 9.87 6.04 13.74
C VAL A 459 10.22 7.40 13.13
N PRO A 460 11.47 7.62 12.67
CA PRO A 460 11.89 8.91 12.14
C PRO A 460 11.37 9.10 10.70
N ILE A 461 10.04 9.19 10.56
CA ILE A 461 9.43 9.46 9.25
C ILE A 461 9.92 10.79 8.68
N LYS A 462 10.10 10.84 7.37
CA LYS A 462 10.61 12.03 6.67
C LYS A 462 9.76 13.28 6.92
N ARG A 463 8.43 13.13 6.88
CA ARG A 463 7.43 14.18 7.17
C ARG A 463 6.11 13.52 7.57
N PRO A 464 5.27 14.20 8.35
CA PRO A 464 3.92 13.72 8.63
C PRO A 464 3.03 13.77 7.37
N VAL A 465 2.14 12.79 7.26
CA VAL A 465 1.19 12.64 6.16
C VAL A 465 -0.22 12.82 6.70
N ALA A 466 -1.03 13.64 6.05
CA ALA A 466 -2.46 13.74 6.32
C ALA A 466 -3.28 13.29 5.11
N GLY A 467 -4.44 12.71 5.38
CA GLY A 467 -5.40 12.27 4.38
C GLY A 467 -6.71 13.04 4.46
N ILE A 468 -7.29 13.37 3.31
CA ILE A 468 -8.59 14.05 3.17
C ILE A 468 -9.34 13.52 1.95
N SER A 469 -10.66 13.67 1.93
CA SER A 469 -11.49 13.38 0.77
C SER A 469 -12.21 14.61 0.26
N CYS A 470 -12.48 14.62 -1.05
CA CYS A 470 -13.28 15.60 -1.75
C CYS A 470 -14.43 14.90 -2.48
N GLY A 471 -15.66 15.37 -2.27
CA GLY A 471 -16.85 14.89 -2.93
C GLY A 471 -17.24 15.73 -4.14
N LEU A 472 -18.14 15.19 -4.94
CA LEU A 472 -18.74 15.85 -6.11
C LEU A 472 -20.24 15.62 -6.14
N ILE A 473 -20.93 16.65 -6.54
CA ILE A 473 -22.31 16.57 -7.02
C ILE A 473 -22.42 17.32 -8.35
N SER A 474 -23.15 16.74 -9.30
CA SER A 474 -23.36 17.37 -10.60
C SER A 474 -24.82 17.29 -11.04
N ASP A 475 -25.21 18.19 -11.93
CA ASP A 475 -26.47 18.13 -12.64
C ASP A 475 -26.21 17.95 -14.14
N GLN A 476 -26.61 16.79 -14.65
CA GLN A 476 -26.38 16.43 -16.05
C GLN A 476 -27.23 17.26 -17.03
N GLU A 477 -28.36 17.83 -16.57
CA GLU A 477 -29.24 18.64 -17.42
C GLU A 477 -28.71 20.07 -17.59
N THR A 478 -28.22 20.65 -16.50
CA THR A 478 -27.70 22.03 -16.52
C THR A 478 -26.18 22.11 -16.75
N GLY A 479 -25.46 21.00 -16.54
CA GLY A 479 -24.00 20.98 -16.55
C GLY A 479 -23.35 21.59 -15.30
N GLU A 480 -24.16 22.03 -14.32
CA GLU A 480 -23.64 22.53 -13.03
C GLU A 480 -22.98 21.41 -12.24
N TRP A 481 -21.86 21.72 -11.60
CA TRP A 481 -21.21 20.83 -10.65
C TRP A 481 -20.62 21.61 -9.47
N ARG A 482 -20.50 20.93 -8.34
CA ARG A 482 -19.83 21.44 -7.16
C ARG A 482 -19.04 20.34 -6.46
N THR A 483 -17.83 20.66 -6.08
CA THR A 483 -17.02 19.83 -5.20
C THR A 483 -17.15 20.31 -3.76
N PHE A 484 -16.88 19.45 -2.80
CA PHE A 484 -16.94 19.75 -1.38
C PHE A 484 -15.92 18.94 -0.58
N THR A 485 -15.31 19.59 0.40
CA THR A 485 -14.23 19.03 1.21
C THR A 485 -14.78 18.17 2.35
N ASP A 486 -14.09 17.07 2.70
CA ASP A 486 -14.40 16.19 3.83
C ASP A 486 -15.80 15.57 3.76
N ILE A 487 -15.91 14.52 2.97
CA ILE A 487 -17.15 13.78 2.73
C ILE A 487 -17.61 13.08 4.02
N GLN A 488 -18.88 13.26 4.42
CA GLN A 488 -19.50 12.43 5.44
C GLN A 488 -20.38 11.30 4.84
N GLY A 489 -20.82 10.34 5.67
CA GLY A 489 -21.46 9.11 5.22
C GLY A 489 -22.64 9.29 4.26
N VAL A 490 -23.58 10.21 4.53
CA VAL A 490 -24.73 10.47 3.63
C VAL A 490 -24.27 11.10 2.31
N GLU A 491 -23.27 11.97 2.37
CA GLU A 491 -22.70 12.61 1.18
C GLU A 491 -21.88 11.62 0.36
N ASP A 492 -21.18 10.66 1.00
CA ASP A 492 -20.55 9.54 0.30
C ASP A 492 -21.62 8.65 -0.36
N PHE A 493 -22.71 8.34 0.34
CA PHE A 493 -23.73 7.44 -0.17
C PHE A 493 -24.49 8.01 -1.39
N HIS A 494 -24.80 9.30 -1.39
CA HIS A 494 -25.60 9.96 -2.43
C HIS A 494 -24.78 10.84 -3.39
N GLY A 495 -23.51 11.12 -3.08
CA GLY A 495 -22.58 11.83 -3.94
C GLY A 495 -22.11 11.00 -5.13
N GLU A 496 -21.37 11.65 -6.03
CA GLU A 496 -20.96 11.07 -7.31
C GLU A 496 -19.46 10.71 -7.35
N MET A 497 -18.66 11.28 -6.45
CA MET A 497 -17.22 11.07 -6.37
C MET A 497 -16.75 10.98 -4.92
N ASP A 498 -15.83 10.07 -4.65
CA ASP A 498 -15.01 10.02 -3.45
C ASP A 498 -13.53 10.12 -3.87
N PHE A 499 -13.02 11.35 -3.89
CA PHE A 499 -11.65 11.68 -4.30
C PHE A 499 -10.77 11.79 -3.06
N LYS A 500 -9.96 10.80 -2.83
CA LYS A 500 -9.10 10.65 -1.64
C LYS A 500 -7.68 11.07 -1.96
N VAL A 501 -7.14 12.01 -1.20
CA VAL A 501 -5.76 12.49 -1.34
C VAL A 501 -5.04 12.40 -0.02
N ALA A 502 -3.83 11.85 -0.06
CA ALA A 502 -2.89 11.87 1.05
C ALA A 502 -1.59 12.56 0.63
N GLY A 503 -0.93 13.20 1.58
CA GLY A 503 0.34 13.84 1.32
C GLY A 503 0.91 14.59 2.53
N THR A 504 2.11 15.11 2.34
CA THR A 504 2.86 15.91 3.30
C THR A 504 2.63 17.41 3.05
N THR A 505 3.41 18.25 3.70
CA THR A 505 3.46 19.70 3.41
C THR A 505 4.03 19.99 2.02
N GLU A 506 4.87 19.11 1.48
CA GLU A 506 5.58 19.32 0.22
C GLU A 506 4.77 18.86 -1.00
N GLY A 507 4.03 17.74 -0.86
CA GLY A 507 3.29 17.20 -2.01
C GLY A 507 2.47 15.96 -1.68
N ILE A 508 1.91 15.39 -2.72
CA ILE A 508 1.04 14.21 -2.70
C ILE A 508 1.88 12.95 -2.54
N THR A 509 1.38 12.01 -1.72
CA THR A 509 1.95 10.66 -1.60
C THR A 509 1.03 9.58 -2.17
N ALA A 510 -0.29 9.76 -2.10
CA ALA A 510 -1.24 8.83 -2.71
C ALA A 510 -2.56 9.52 -3.10
N ILE A 511 -3.18 9.02 -4.17
CA ILE A 511 -4.56 9.35 -4.56
C ILE A 511 -5.32 8.07 -4.83
N GLN A 512 -6.60 8.05 -4.46
CA GLN A 512 -7.56 7.07 -4.91
C GLN A 512 -8.90 7.77 -5.20
N MET A 513 -9.46 7.54 -6.38
CA MET A 513 -10.76 8.09 -6.77
C MET A 513 -11.74 6.97 -7.06
N ASP A 514 -12.87 7.00 -6.39
CA ASP A 514 -14.03 6.13 -6.63
C ASP A 514 -15.18 6.96 -7.20
N LEU A 515 -15.82 6.49 -8.27
CA LEU A 515 -16.92 7.18 -8.94
C LEU A 515 -18.22 6.38 -8.90
N LYS A 516 -19.35 7.13 -8.89
CA LYS A 516 -20.70 6.62 -9.06
C LYS A 516 -21.39 7.27 -10.27
N ASN A 517 -20.69 8.10 -11.02
CA ASN A 517 -21.14 8.69 -12.29
C ASN A 517 -20.27 8.19 -13.46
N LYS A 518 -20.58 8.66 -14.67
CA LYS A 518 -19.93 8.22 -15.93
C LYS A 518 -18.60 8.92 -16.22
N GLY A 519 -17.96 9.53 -15.23
CA GLY A 519 -16.63 10.11 -15.36
C GLY A 519 -16.57 11.62 -15.15
N LEU A 520 -15.35 12.13 -14.98
CA LEU A 520 -15.02 13.50 -14.62
C LEU A 520 -14.25 14.21 -15.73
N THR A 521 -14.34 15.54 -15.73
CA THR A 521 -13.50 16.43 -16.56
C THR A 521 -12.21 16.79 -15.83
N MET A 522 -11.21 17.24 -16.57
CA MET A 522 -9.95 17.71 -16.01
C MET A 522 -10.12 18.94 -15.08
N GLU A 523 -11.15 19.77 -15.31
CA GLU A 523 -11.46 20.92 -14.46
C GLU A 523 -11.89 20.50 -13.05
N ILE A 524 -12.73 19.48 -12.95
CA ILE A 524 -13.18 18.92 -11.66
C ILE A 524 -11.97 18.35 -10.90
N ILE A 525 -11.07 17.66 -11.58
CA ILE A 525 -9.85 17.12 -10.97
C ILE A 525 -8.95 18.24 -10.44
N ALA A 526 -8.76 19.31 -11.20
CA ALA A 526 -7.96 20.46 -10.75
C ALA A 526 -8.52 21.11 -9.48
N ASP A 527 -9.85 21.31 -9.42
CA ASP A 527 -10.52 21.87 -8.24
C ASP A 527 -10.42 20.92 -7.03
N ALA A 528 -10.63 19.63 -7.24
CA ALA A 528 -10.51 18.62 -6.16
C ALA A 528 -9.09 18.54 -5.59
N LEU A 529 -8.05 18.61 -6.44
CA LEU A 529 -6.65 18.62 -5.99
C LEU A 529 -6.35 19.85 -5.13
N GLU A 530 -6.77 21.04 -5.55
CA GLU A 530 -6.53 22.28 -4.80
C GLU A 530 -7.29 22.30 -3.47
N ARG A 531 -8.54 21.83 -3.43
CA ARG A 531 -9.30 21.67 -2.18
C ARG A 531 -8.63 20.72 -1.21
N CYS A 532 -8.22 19.56 -1.70
CA CYS A 532 -7.51 18.57 -0.88
C CYS A 532 -6.17 19.10 -0.39
N ARG A 533 -5.46 19.90 -1.19
CA ARG A 533 -4.20 20.53 -0.79
C ARG A 533 -4.41 21.47 0.40
N LYS A 534 -5.38 22.39 0.31
CA LYS A 534 -5.70 23.33 1.42
C LYS A 534 -6.07 22.58 2.69
N ALA A 535 -7.00 21.65 2.61
CA ALA A 535 -7.46 20.87 3.74
C ALA A 535 -6.36 20.00 4.37
N ARG A 536 -5.50 19.38 3.57
CA ARG A 536 -4.35 18.60 4.03
C ARG A 536 -3.39 19.45 4.86
N LEU A 537 -3.05 20.65 4.39
CA LEU A 537 -2.16 21.55 5.10
C LEU A 537 -2.77 22.02 6.42
N GLU A 538 -4.06 22.30 6.45
CA GLU A 538 -4.80 22.68 7.66
C GLU A 538 -4.82 21.54 8.70
N ILE A 539 -5.11 20.29 8.29
CA ILE A 539 -5.08 19.13 9.18
C ILE A 539 -3.69 18.95 9.80
N LEU A 540 -2.64 19.07 9.00
CA LEU A 540 -1.27 18.94 9.47
C LEU A 540 -0.91 20.02 10.49
N SER A 541 -1.12 21.29 10.16
CA SER A 541 -0.67 22.42 11.00
C SER A 541 -1.55 22.62 12.24
N GLU A 542 -2.86 22.49 12.10
CA GLU A 542 -3.79 22.89 13.16
C GLU A 542 -4.12 21.76 14.14
N VAL A 543 -3.92 20.50 13.74
CA VAL A 543 -4.33 19.33 14.55
C VAL A 543 -3.17 18.39 14.82
N MET A 544 -2.61 17.75 13.77
CA MET A 544 -1.65 16.67 13.94
C MET A 544 -0.33 17.13 14.57
N LEU A 545 0.25 18.23 14.08
CA LEU A 545 1.51 18.78 14.61
C LEU A 545 1.36 19.45 15.97
N LYS A 546 0.13 19.79 16.38
CA LYS A 546 -0.15 20.23 17.76
C LYS A 546 -0.20 19.05 18.74
N ALA A 547 -0.67 17.89 18.30
CA ALA A 547 -0.68 16.66 19.11
C ALA A 547 0.73 16.08 19.28
N ILE A 548 1.51 16.03 18.19
CA ILE A 548 2.89 15.58 18.20
C ILE A 548 3.70 16.35 17.13
N PRO A 549 4.60 17.27 17.53
CA PRO A 549 5.31 18.15 16.59
C PRO A 549 6.44 17.47 15.83
N ALA A 550 6.98 16.37 16.35
CA ALA A 550 8.04 15.56 15.73
C ALA A 550 7.97 14.12 16.23
N PRO A 551 8.55 13.16 15.52
CA PRO A 551 8.71 11.79 16.03
C PRO A 551 9.42 11.79 17.40
N ARG A 552 9.03 10.86 18.28
CA ARG A 552 9.74 10.65 19.55
C ARG A 552 11.22 10.38 19.26
N PRO A 553 12.14 10.95 20.07
CA PRO A 553 13.57 10.79 19.83
C PRO A 553 14.08 9.35 20.02
N GLU A 554 13.35 8.55 20.79
CA GLU A 554 13.64 7.14 21.03
C GLU A 554 12.41 6.27 20.80
N VAL A 555 12.64 5.03 20.40
CA VAL A 555 11.58 4.03 20.32
C VAL A 555 11.09 3.66 21.73
N SER A 556 9.84 3.19 21.82
CA SER A 556 9.23 2.72 23.08
C SER A 556 10.15 1.80 23.88
N GLU A 557 10.06 1.86 25.21
CA GLU A 557 10.77 0.91 26.09
C GLU A 557 10.41 -0.56 25.85
N TYR A 558 9.21 -0.82 25.31
CA TYR A 558 8.73 -2.15 24.96
C TYR A 558 9.19 -2.61 23.57
N ALA A 559 9.69 -1.70 22.74
CA ALA A 559 10.20 -2.05 21.41
C ALA A 559 11.63 -2.62 21.52
N PRO A 560 11.98 -3.63 20.70
CA PRO A 560 13.34 -4.14 20.69
C PRO A 560 14.32 -3.03 20.31
N LYS A 561 15.42 -2.90 21.05
CA LYS A 561 16.48 -1.96 20.72
C LYS A 561 17.34 -2.56 19.60
N MET A 562 17.54 -1.81 18.54
CA MET A 562 18.30 -2.24 17.35
C MET A 562 19.60 -1.45 17.23
N LEU A 563 20.70 -2.17 16.97
CA LEU A 563 21.96 -1.61 16.54
C LEU A 563 22.30 -2.20 15.18
N SER A 564 22.71 -1.34 14.26
CA SER A 564 23.27 -1.77 12.97
C SER A 564 24.76 -1.45 12.91
N LEU A 565 25.53 -2.36 12.31
CA LEU A 565 26.93 -2.13 11.98
C LEU A 565 27.29 -2.84 10.67
N LYS A 566 28.36 -2.41 10.04
CA LYS A 566 28.89 -3.02 8.82
C LYS A 566 30.18 -3.74 9.13
N ILE A 567 30.29 -5.01 8.74
CA ILE A 567 31.51 -5.80 8.85
C ILE A 567 32.05 -6.13 7.46
N PRO A 568 33.38 -6.38 7.32
CA PRO A 568 33.90 -6.89 6.07
C PRO A 568 33.28 -8.23 5.67
N VAL A 569 32.95 -8.40 4.38
CA VAL A 569 32.27 -9.60 3.87
C VAL A 569 33.05 -10.89 4.14
N ASP A 570 34.40 -10.83 4.10
CA ASP A 570 35.26 -11.96 4.42
C ASP A 570 35.19 -12.39 5.90
N LYS A 571 34.74 -11.50 6.80
CA LYS A 571 34.53 -11.76 8.23
C LYS A 571 33.20 -12.39 8.57
N ILE A 572 32.22 -12.39 7.68
CA ILE A 572 30.89 -12.97 7.91
C ILE A 572 31.00 -14.41 8.41
N ARG A 573 31.85 -15.22 7.80
CA ARG A 573 32.05 -16.64 8.18
C ARG A 573 32.62 -16.81 9.60
N GLU A 574 33.46 -15.88 10.07
CA GLU A 574 34.04 -15.91 11.41
C GLU A 574 32.97 -15.57 12.46
N VAL A 575 32.12 -14.57 12.19
CA VAL A 575 31.03 -14.16 13.07
C VAL A 575 29.94 -15.21 13.15
N ILE A 576 29.58 -15.85 12.02
CA ILE A 576 28.63 -16.96 12.00
C ILE A 576 29.23 -18.20 12.68
N GLY A 577 30.48 -18.51 12.40
CA GLY A 577 31.17 -19.70 12.89
C GLY A 577 30.70 -20.99 12.23
N SER A 578 31.43 -22.08 12.46
CA SER A 578 31.11 -23.42 11.90
C SER A 578 29.73 -23.91 12.37
N GLY A 579 28.81 -24.05 11.43
CA GLY A 579 27.41 -24.46 11.73
C GLY A 579 26.64 -23.48 12.59
N GLY A 580 26.99 -22.18 12.55
CA GLY A 580 26.31 -21.12 13.32
C GLY A 580 26.70 -21.03 14.80
N LYS A 581 27.75 -21.76 15.25
CA LYS A 581 28.11 -21.86 16.67
C LYS A 581 28.51 -20.54 17.31
N THR A 582 29.25 -19.68 16.57
CA THR A 582 29.72 -18.40 17.12
C THR A 582 28.56 -17.43 17.31
N ILE A 583 27.72 -17.26 16.31
CA ILE A 583 26.54 -16.37 16.41
C ILE A 583 25.56 -16.86 17.47
N GLN A 584 25.33 -18.19 17.59
CA GLN A 584 24.51 -18.76 18.65
C GLN A 584 25.08 -18.49 20.03
N LYS A 585 26.41 -18.54 20.18
CA LYS A 585 27.09 -18.21 21.43
C LYS A 585 26.92 -16.72 21.77
N ILE A 586 27.10 -15.82 20.81
CA ILE A 586 26.85 -14.38 21.02
C ILE A 586 25.43 -14.16 21.52
N CYS A 587 24.45 -14.78 20.87
CA CYS A 587 23.04 -14.65 21.27
C CYS A 587 22.78 -15.22 22.68
N ALA A 588 23.37 -16.37 23.01
CA ALA A 588 23.17 -17.00 24.31
C ALA A 588 23.83 -16.22 25.46
N ASP A 589 25.06 -15.70 25.24
CA ASP A 589 25.83 -14.99 26.25
C ASP A 589 25.27 -13.60 26.56
N THR A 590 24.65 -12.96 25.57
CA THR A 590 24.16 -11.57 25.68
C THR A 590 22.64 -11.46 25.84
N GLY A 591 21.90 -12.47 25.42
CA GLY A 591 20.44 -12.41 25.31
C GLY A 591 19.94 -11.60 24.11
N ALA A 592 20.84 -11.10 23.25
CA ALA A 592 20.52 -10.40 22.03
C ALA A 592 20.30 -11.38 20.87
N LYS A 593 19.57 -10.94 19.83
CA LYS A 593 19.49 -11.62 18.54
C LYS A 593 20.40 -10.90 17.57
N VAL A 594 21.15 -11.66 16.76
CA VAL A 594 22.06 -11.12 15.74
C VAL A 594 21.68 -11.72 14.40
N ASP A 595 21.37 -10.86 13.43
CA ASP A 595 21.09 -11.22 12.04
C ASP A 595 22.20 -10.59 11.16
N ILE A 596 22.65 -11.31 10.13
CA ILE A 596 23.75 -10.90 9.24
C ILE A 596 23.33 -11.12 7.79
N ASP A 597 23.45 -10.08 6.97
CA ASP A 597 23.20 -10.15 5.53
C ASP A 597 24.49 -10.45 4.75
N ASP A 598 24.36 -10.96 3.53
CA ASP A 598 25.47 -11.35 2.66
C ASP A 598 26.38 -10.20 2.26
N ASP A 599 25.91 -8.96 2.38
CA ASP A 599 26.68 -7.75 2.11
C ASP A 599 27.53 -7.26 3.30
N GLY A 600 27.48 -7.97 4.45
CA GLY A 600 28.18 -7.64 5.68
C GLY A 600 27.42 -6.70 6.61
N SER A 601 26.14 -6.39 6.35
CA SER A 601 25.30 -5.67 7.30
C SER A 601 24.93 -6.59 8.47
N VAL A 602 25.13 -6.13 9.70
CA VAL A 602 24.81 -6.85 10.93
C VAL A 602 23.77 -6.08 11.71
N PHE A 603 22.67 -6.72 12.04
CA PHE A 603 21.57 -6.17 12.83
C PHE A 603 21.49 -6.89 14.17
N ILE A 604 21.64 -6.15 15.25
CA ILE A 604 21.62 -6.66 16.61
C ILE A 604 20.37 -6.12 17.30
N SER A 605 19.52 -7.00 17.82
CA SER A 605 18.31 -6.63 18.52
C SER A 605 18.27 -7.21 19.93
N ALA A 606 17.87 -6.41 20.90
CA ALA A 606 17.66 -6.85 22.28
C ALA A 606 16.58 -6.01 22.96
N VAL A 607 15.95 -6.57 23.98
CA VAL A 607 14.99 -5.83 24.83
C VAL A 607 15.74 -4.78 25.66
N ASP A 608 16.97 -5.08 26.09
CA ASP A 608 17.83 -4.20 26.87
C ASP A 608 18.99 -3.66 25.99
N SER A 609 19.23 -2.35 26.07
CA SER A 609 20.33 -1.70 25.38
C SER A 609 21.70 -2.26 25.76
N ALA A 610 21.91 -2.63 27.03
CA ALA A 610 23.18 -3.22 27.50
C ALA A 610 23.47 -4.54 26.80
N ALA A 611 22.44 -5.38 26.59
CA ALA A 611 22.55 -6.63 25.85
C ALA A 611 22.94 -6.41 24.39
N ALA A 612 22.32 -5.43 23.72
CA ALA A 612 22.63 -5.07 22.34
C ALA A 612 24.09 -4.57 22.19
N TYR A 613 24.54 -3.70 23.09
CA TYR A 613 25.93 -3.20 23.08
C TYR A 613 26.95 -4.31 23.42
N ALA A 614 26.61 -5.24 24.31
CA ALA A 614 27.45 -6.39 24.61
C ALA A 614 27.62 -7.30 23.38
N ALA A 615 26.54 -7.58 22.66
CA ALA A 615 26.59 -8.35 21.41
C ALA A 615 27.38 -7.62 20.32
N LYS A 616 27.17 -6.31 20.17
CA LYS A 616 27.95 -5.46 19.24
C LYS A 616 29.42 -5.56 19.53
N LYS A 617 29.81 -5.43 20.81
CA LYS A 617 31.21 -5.54 21.21
C LYS A 617 31.80 -6.90 20.86
N MET A 618 31.06 -8.00 21.06
CA MET A 618 31.53 -9.34 20.67
C MET A 618 31.74 -9.48 19.16
N VAL A 619 30.87 -8.87 18.33
CA VAL A 619 31.02 -8.84 16.88
C VAL A 619 32.23 -7.99 16.48
N ASP A 620 32.35 -6.80 17.07
CA ASP A 620 33.52 -5.90 16.84
C ASP A 620 34.83 -6.58 17.22
N ASP A 621 34.86 -7.31 18.33
CA ASP A 621 36.06 -8.05 18.80
C ASP A 621 36.42 -9.18 17.81
N ILE A 622 35.47 -9.89 17.21
CA ILE A 622 35.73 -10.93 16.20
C ILE A 622 36.24 -10.30 14.88
N CYS A 623 35.69 -9.16 14.50
CA CYS A 623 36.06 -8.48 13.26
C CYS A 623 37.28 -7.59 13.39
N PHE A 624 37.86 -7.52 14.58
CA PHE A 624 39.01 -6.67 14.85
C PHE A 624 40.21 -7.02 13.97
N VAL A 625 40.79 -6.02 13.29
CA VAL A 625 42.01 -6.14 12.49
C VAL A 625 43.02 -5.10 12.98
N PRO A 626 44.18 -5.52 13.48
CA PRO A 626 45.18 -4.56 13.94
C PRO A 626 45.78 -3.77 12.77
N GLU A 627 46.01 -2.48 13.02
CA GLU A 627 46.64 -1.56 12.06
C GLU A 627 48.18 -1.60 12.18
N VAL A 628 48.84 -1.82 11.04
CA VAL A 628 50.32 -1.85 11.01
C VAL A 628 50.89 -0.53 11.49
N GLY A 629 51.83 -0.61 12.42
CA GLY A 629 52.50 0.54 13.02
C GLY A 629 51.79 1.14 14.24
N LYS A 630 50.59 0.72 14.58
CA LYS A 630 49.84 1.19 15.76
C LYS A 630 50.30 0.52 17.05
N LEU A 631 50.17 1.24 18.16
CA LEU A 631 50.49 0.75 19.51
C LEU A 631 49.23 0.13 20.14
N TYR A 632 49.42 -1.02 20.74
CA TYR A 632 48.38 -1.76 21.48
C TYR A 632 48.86 -2.13 22.86
N TYR A 633 47.98 -2.07 23.85
CA TYR A 633 48.23 -2.51 25.20
C TYR A 633 47.59 -3.85 25.41
N GLY A 634 48.38 -4.92 25.53
CA GLY A 634 47.88 -6.30 25.54
C GLY A 634 48.43 -7.13 26.69
N LYS A 635 47.78 -8.26 26.91
CA LYS A 635 48.10 -9.22 27.98
C LYS A 635 48.97 -10.35 27.45
N VAL A 636 50.02 -10.72 28.18
CA VAL A 636 50.85 -11.88 27.86
C VAL A 636 50.06 -13.16 28.19
N VAL A 637 49.64 -13.89 27.16
CA VAL A 637 48.78 -15.10 27.27
C VAL A 637 49.57 -16.39 27.13
N ARG A 638 50.79 -16.35 26.61
CA ARG A 638 51.65 -17.52 26.46
C ARG A 638 53.10 -17.11 26.31
N ILE A 639 54.01 -17.85 26.92
CA ILE A 639 55.48 -17.66 26.80
C ILE A 639 56.08 -18.91 26.18
N LEU A 640 57.00 -18.71 25.23
CA LEU A 640 57.84 -19.72 24.59
C LEU A 640 59.28 -19.30 24.64
N PRO A 641 60.27 -20.20 24.52
CA PRO A 641 61.70 -19.82 24.51
C PRO A 641 62.05 -18.79 23.41
N ILE A 642 61.27 -18.70 22.35
CA ILE A 642 61.50 -17.80 21.19
C ILE A 642 60.79 -16.45 21.31
N GLY A 643 59.86 -16.28 22.31
CA GLY A 643 59.11 -15.03 22.44
C GLY A 643 57.87 -15.17 23.29
N ALA A 644 57.17 -14.04 23.54
CA ALA A 644 55.92 -13.97 24.26
C ALA A 644 54.75 -13.75 23.28
N PHE A 645 53.62 -14.36 23.53
CA PHE A 645 52.37 -14.07 22.82
C PHE A 645 51.56 -13.07 23.64
N VAL A 646 51.22 -11.99 22.99
CA VAL A 646 50.48 -10.87 23.57
C VAL A 646 49.11 -10.79 22.90
N GLU A 647 48.05 -10.91 23.68
CA GLU A 647 46.69 -10.71 23.20
C GLU A 647 46.31 -9.25 23.32
N ILE A 648 46.01 -8.61 22.20
CA ILE A 648 45.65 -7.19 22.08
C ILE A 648 44.15 -6.92 22.02
N ALA A 649 43.39 -7.94 21.65
CA ALA A 649 41.94 -7.99 21.72
C ALA A 649 41.51 -9.47 21.93
N PRO A 650 40.28 -9.76 22.41
CA PRO A 650 39.86 -11.13 22.66
C PRO A 650 40.03 -12.05 21.45
N GLY A 651 40.85 -13.09 21.57
CA GLY A 651 41.18 -14.02 20.48
C GLY A 651 42.23 -13.52 19.46
N HIS A 652 42.73 -12.31 19.61
CA HIS A 652 43.75 -11.73 18.71
C HIS A 652 45.12 -11.62 19.41
N ASP A 653 45.82 -12.73 19.44
CA ASP A 653 47.18 -12.81 19.97
C ASP A 653 48.23 -12.79 18.86
N GLY A 654 49.39 -12.29 19.16
CA GLY A 654 50.53 -12.28 18.26
C GLY A 654 51.84 -12.39 18.99
N MET A 655 52.88 -12.81 18.25
CA MET A 655 54.18 -13.10 18.84
C MET A 655 55.05 -11.83 18.91
N VAL A 656 55.60 -11.55 20.08
CA VAL A 656 56.75 -10.69 20.28
C VAL A 656 57.96 -11.59 20.36
N HIS A 657 58.77 -11.65 19.30
CA HIS A 657 60.00 -12.44 19.27
C HIS A 657 60.97 -11.93 20.34
N ILE A 658 61.78 -12.81 20.95
CA ILE A 658 62.73 -12.46 22.02
C ILE A 658 63.65 -11.29 21.66
N SER A 659 64.07 -11.16 20.40
CA SER A 659 64.86 -10.03 19.90
C SER A 659 64.10 -8.71 19.79
N LYS A 660 62.79 -8.71 19.95
CA LYS A 660 61.88 -7.55 19.86
C LYS A 660 61.27 -7.16 21.22
N LEU A 661 61.75 -7.78 22.32
CA LEU A 661 61.30 -7.49 23.68
C LEU A 661 61.90 -6.20 24.22
N GLU A 662 63.22 -6.07 24.14
CA GLU A 662 63.98 -4.93 24.70
C GLU A 662 65.02 -4.41 23.75
N ASN A 663 65.64 -3.22 24.12
CA ASN A 663 66.69 -2.61 23.36
C ASN A 663 68.10 -3.25 23.61
N HIS A 664 68.19 -4.11 24.64
CA HIS A 664 69.37 -4.91 24.95
C HIS A 664 69.12 -6.39 24.69
N ARG A 665 70.13 -7.23 24.72
CA ARG A 665 69.99 -8.66 24.52
C ARG A 665 69.32 -9.30 25.72
N VAL A 666 68.20 -9.97 25.46
CA VAL A 666 67.44 -10.73 26.48
C VAL A 666 67.82 -12.19 26.35
N GLU A 667 68.17 -12.84 27.49
CA GLU A 667 68.60 -14.26 27.51
C GLU A 667 67.39 -15.18 27.63
N LYS A 668 66.38 -14.79 28.43
CA LYS A 668 65.13 -15.51 28.61
C LYS A 668 63.96 -14.52 28.55
N VAL A 669 62.85 -14.97 27.99
CA VAL A 669 61.63 -14.14 27.86
C VAL A 669 61.12 -13.73 29.25
N GLU A 670 61.21 -14.64 30.23
CA GLU A 670 60.75 -14.45 31.59
C GLU A 670 61.55 -13.39 32.37
N ASP A 671 62.73 -12.99 31.86
CA ASP A 671 63.50 -11.89 32.45
C ASP A 671 62.83 -10.54 32.20
N VAL A 672 61.92 -10.46 31.25
CA VAL A 672 61.25 -9.22 30.81
C VAL A 672 59.75 -9.25 30.96
N LEU A 673 59.11 -10.38 30.68
CA LEU A 673 57.64 -10.54 30.70
C LEU A 673 57.26 -11.88 31.35
N ASN A 674 56.27 -11.84 32.24
CA ASN A 674 55.63 -13.01 32.81
C ASN A 674 54.24 -13.27 32.27
N LEU A 675 53.76 -14.48 32.41
CA LEU A 675 52.38 -14.83 32.03
C LEU A 675 51.40 -13.95 32.81
N GLY A 676 50.51 -13.29 32.11
CA GLY A 676 49.50 -12.40 32.68
C GLY A 676 49.92 -10.92 32.73
N ASP A 677 51.17 -10.61 32.46
CA ASP A 677 51.64 -9.21 32.41
C ASP A 677 50.96 -8.40 31.29
N MET A 678 50.71 -7.13 31.58
CA MET A 678 50.19 -6.19 30.61
C MET A 678 51.38 -5.38 30.00
N THR A 679 51.44 -5.32 28.69
CA THR A 679 52.56 -4.63 28.02
C THR A 679 52.12 -3.92 26.75
N TRP A 680 52.83 -2.82 26.42
CA TRP A 680 52.66 -2.15 25.14
C TRP A 680 53.43 -2.89 24.04
N VAL A 681 52.74 -3.08 22.89
CA VAL A 681 53.35 -3.68 21.70
C VAL A 681 52.94 -2.88 20.45
N LYS A 682 53.86 -2.78 19.52
CA LYS A 682 53.60 -2.19 18.20
C LYS A 682 53.31 -3.30 17.20
N PHE A 683 52.20 -3.22 16.46
CA PHE A 683 51.90 -4.19 15.43
C PHE A 683 52.78 -3.97 14.19
N MET A 684 53.49 -5.01 13.80
CA MET A 684 54.51 -4.95 12.71
C MET A 684 53.98 -5.56 11.41
N GLY A 685 52.75 -6.10 11.41
CA GLY A 685 52.17 -6.82 10.28
C GLY A 685 52.01 -8.33 10.53
N PHE A 686 51.45 -9.03 9.54
CA PHE A 686 51.35 -10.49 9.57
C PHE A 686 52.54 -11.17 8.92
N ASP A 687 52.93 -12.33 9.41
CA ASP A 687 53.93 -13.18 8.77
C ASP A 687 53.37 -13.93 7.55
N GLU A 688 54.21 -14.64 6.81
CA GLU A 688 53.84 -15.45 5.63
C GLU A 688 52.79 -16.53 5.93
N LYS A 689 52.56 -16.85 7.22
CA LYS A 689 51.59 -17.80 7.71
C LYS A 689 50.34 -17.12 8.29
N GLY A 690 50.20 -15.82 8.12
CA GLY A 690 49.06 -15.03 8.62
C GLY A 690 49.05 -14.80 10.13
N ARG A 691 50.15 -14.96 10.84
CA ARG A 691 50.25 -14.73 12.30
C ARG A 691 50.70 -13.31 12.58
N ALA A 692 50.05 -12.65 13.55
CA ALA A 692 50.42 -11.29 13.95
C ALA A 692 51.83 -11.23 14.61
N ASN A 693 52.67 -10.29 14.14
CA ASN A 693 53.96 -10.00 14.71
C ASN A 693 53.94 -8.68 15.46
N PHE A 694 54.45 -8.70 16.68
CA PHE A 694 54.53 -7.52 17.51
C PHE A 694 55.99 -7.21 17.90
N SER A 695 56.21 -5.93 18.24
CA SER A 695 57.46 -5.45 18.77
C SER A 695 57.21 -4.60 20.02
N ARG A 696 57.63 -5.09 21.18
CA ARG A 696 57.62 -4.31 22.43
C ARG A 696 58.70 -3.23 22.40
N LYS A 697 59.87 -3.57 21.94
CA LYS A 697 60.99 -2.67 21.76
C LYS A 697 60.62 -1.40 20.97
N ASP A 698 59.92 -1.55 19.85
CA ASP A 698 59.54 -0.41 19.02
C ASP A 698 58.40 0.38 19.66
N ALA A 699 57.50 -0.29 20.40
CA ALA A 699 56.49 0.39 21.18
C ALA A 699 57.07 1.27 22.29
N LEU A 700 58.02 0.75 23.08
CA LEU A 700 58.68 1.52 24.14
C LEU A 700 59.50 2.69 23.62
N LYS A 701 60.15 2.56 22.44
CA LYS A 701 60.83 3.66 21.79
C LYS A 701 59.89 4.78 21.36
N GLU A 702 58.75 4.44 20.81
CA GLU A 702 57.78 5.42 20.35
C GLU A 702 57.14 6.15 21.53
N MET A 703 56.81 5.43 22.62
CA MET A 703 56.30 6.03 23.85
C MET A 703 57.32 6.95 24.57
N ALA A 704 58.60 6.64 24.46
CA ALA A 704 59.68 7.49 25.03
C ALA A 704 59.91 8.80 24.20
N ASN A 705 59.46 8.82 22.96
CA ASN A 705 59.57 9.97 22.06
C ASN A 705 58.30 10.83 21.99
N GLN A 706 57.22 10.40 22.63
CA GLN A 706 56.00 11.17 22.89
C GLN A 706 56.04 11.81 24.27
#